data_6dd4a15dce2d2f044458d80055fc275b
#
_entry.id   6dd4a15dce2d2f044458d80055fc275b
#
_cell.length_a   1.000
_cell.length_b   1.000
_cell.length_c   1.000
_cell.angle_alpha   90.00
_cell.angle_beta   90.00
_cell.angle_gamma   90.00
#
_symmetry.space_group_name_H-M   'P 1'
#
loop_
_entity.id
_entity.type
_entity.pdbx_description
1 polymer ?
#
loop_
_entity_poly.entity_id
_entity_poly.type
_entity_poly.pdbx_seq_one_letter_code
_entity_poly.pdbx_strand_id
1 'polypeptide(L)'
;PVGTFVSNSVATLNLRSLIGTYEYSAIIQGVTFLATAQNSTTYDDMLLYDAAHINATHELVDAVKAGIEAQHTANNAAFAGTWALEGYTTSLVIKRFYDSTTPSNTPNQVLIGYEDTTSNTYTWKTHPAAFTIDAKGGPTNTALEAFEDSVTDISDLPIESYHNHNVQILNSSSAEDDYYVKFEAADGERGRGYWQETVARNTSPGVNASTMPHQLENTGPTAFTFAPLTYTDRKTGDDVTSPIPSFIGFPIQSTFFFSNRFGILSEDNVFFGSANDSFNFFVKSATTKVDTDPIDLNVASIRPVTLSEVLPSSQGLLLFSARQQFQVYASDSNILTPGTSIIKDLSNYEMDSDIAPVDVGSTSAFITKVPGYSKLFTMQLRDVDQGPLVVDISKVVLEWIPESIDSLTVSPQNSIIMLVDNSTSYLYLFRYFNTGEKDLFQAWTKWQLPGSIQTADIINDSVFIISQQEDEYTLGRIILDEIPTGSSVSAATTITGNTCLDMATRPVQPAVGVNAVVYDSTNEVTKIYVPYTPFRNTKGVMLLTVPTADVGTTAVVDADAGFYLEAVERTEIGTGYHYFEVKGDYSNYADGIVVGYNYDFEVTLPKLYYKKDPNTSDYTATLTISRVKFSVGRTGPVQFKVKADGSDEWKNVEYVTDANTYVADSSPITSEHLFTIPIHQRNTNFELKVTSNFPYPVSLVSMTWEGNYSPRFYKRA
;
A
#
# COMPACT_ATOMS: atom_id res chain seq x y z
N PRO A 1 12.34 -26.02 9.30
CA PRO A 1 13.25 -26.16 10.42
C PRO A 1 14.66 -26.46 9.96
N VAL A 2 15.64 -25.77 10.53
CA VAL A 2 17.08 -25.95 10.22
C VAL A 2 17.57 -27.22 10.92
N GLY A 3 17.40 -28.36 10.27
CA GLY A 3 17.91 -29.69 10.70
C GLY A 3 17.25 -30.28 11.94
N THR A 4 17.16 -31.59 12.00
CA THR A 4 16.83 -32.32 13.24
C THR A 4 18.09 -32.47 14.08
N PHE A 5 18.11 -31.80 15.23
CA PHE A 5 19.19 -31.86 16.18
C PHE A 5 18.71 -32.50 17.51
N VAL A 6 19.47 -33.40 18.06
CA VAL A 6 19.24 -33.90 19.39
C VAL A 6 20.26 -33.27 20.32
N SER A 7 19.78 -32.62 21.36
CA SER A 7 20.62 -32.01 22.39
C SER A 7 21.65 -33.00 22.90
N ASN A 8 22.87 -32.55 23.16
CA ASN A 8 23.96 -33.34 23.69
C ASN A 8 24.43 -34.50 22.77
N SER A 9 24.17 -34.42 21.46
CA SER A 9 24.67 -35.39 20.49
C SER A 9 26.06 -35.05 19.93
N VAL A 10 26.51 -33.81 20.19
CA VAL A 10 27.82 -33.28 19.82
C VAL A 10 28.46 -32.68 21.06
N ALA A 11 29.75 -32.96 21.27
CA ALA A 11 30.52 -32.37 22.34
C ALA A 11 31.91 -32.00 21.85
N THR A 12 32.51 -31.00 22.48
CA THR A 12 33.85 -30.52 22.18
C THR A 12 34.73 -30.62 23.44
N LEU A 13 35.92 -31.16 23.29
CA LEU A 13 37.00 -31.06 24.26
C LEU A 13 37.95 -29.98 23.79
N ASN A 14 38.13 -28.93 24.56
CA ASN A 14 39.02 -27.81 24.25
C ASN A 14 40.23 -27.81 25.19
N LEU A 15 41.41 -27.90 24.61
CA LEU A 15 42.67 -27.83 25.35
C LEU A 15 43.09 -26.36 25.47
N ARG A 16 42.81 -25.76 26.62
CA ARG A 16 43.11 -24.34 26.90
C ARG A 16 44.59 -24.08 27.19
N SER A 17 45.25 -25.01 27.82
CA SER A 17 46.65 -24.87 28.08
C SER A 17 47.32 -26.23 28.20
N LEU A 18 48.52 -26.34 27.67
CA LEU A 18 49.34 -27.52 27.82
C LEU A 18 50.34 -27.31 28.98
N ILE A 19 50.17 -28.08 30.05
CA ILE A 19 51.11 -28.09 31.21
C ILE A 19 51.74 -29.43 31.24
N GLY A 20 53.06 -29.46 31.06
CA GLY A 20 53.82 -30.68 31.01
C GLY A 20 53.70 -31.56 32.27
N THR A 21 53.71 -32.88 32.10
CA THR A 21 53.58 -33.90 33.14
C THR A 21 52.24 -34.12 33.79
N TYR A 22 51.21 -33.43 33.33
CA TYR A 22 49.84 -33.68 33.80
C TYR A 22 49.11 -34.63 32.88
N GLU A 23 48.15 -35.36 33.47
CA GLU A 23 47.26 -36.22 32.75
C GLU A 23 46.08 -35.42 32.28
N TYR A 24 45.63 -35.67 31.06
CA TYR A 24 44.39 -35.13 30.46
C TYR A 24 43.42 -36.29 30.24
N SER A 25 42.21 -36.15 30.69
CA SER A 25 41.22 -37.22 30.57
C SER A 25 39.89 -36.71 30.06
N ALA A 26 39.32 -37.40 29.09
CA ALA A 26 37.91 -37.28 28.70
C ALA A 26 37.11 -38.32 29.49
N ILE A 27 35.97 -37.90 30.04
CA ILE A 27 35.03 -38.77 30.74
C ILE A 27 33.75 -38.82 29.91
N ILE A 28 33.53 -39.91 29.18
CA ILE A 28 32.36 -40.09 28.32
C ILE A 28 31.47 -41.17 28.90
N GLN A 29 30.20 -40.90 29.11
CA GLN A 29 29.24 -41.83 29.73
C GLN A 29 29.78 -42.45 31.05
N GLY A 30 30.46 -41.62 31.83
CA GLY A 30 31.06 -42.05 33.10
C GLY A 30 32.34 -42.89 32.99
N VAL A 31 32.84 -43.19 31.80
CA VAL A 31 34.11 -43.93 31.56
C VAL A 31 35.20 -42.93 31.24
N THR A 32 36.34 -43.06 31.93
CA THR A 32 37.52 -42.17 31.79
C THR A 32 38.49 -42.69 30.75
N PHE A 33 38.83 -41.85 29.80
CA PHE A 33 39.84 -42.07 28.77
C PHE A 33 41.03 -41.13 29.05
N LEU A 34 42.22 -41.69 29.27
CA LEU A 34 43.39 -40.95 29.70
C LEU A 34 44.41 -40.75 28.55
N ALA A 35 44.86 -39.50 28.43
CA ALA A 35 46.02 -39.15 27.63
C ALA A 35 47.06 -38.45 28.51
N THR A 36 48.32 -38.78 28.36
CA THR A 36 49.39 -38.20 29.15
C THR A 36 50.21 -37.26 28.29
N ALA A 37 50.25 -35.98 28.64
CA ALA A 37 51.09 -35.03 27.94
C ALA A 37 52.60 -35.35 28.21
N GLN A 38 53.30 -35.68 27.17
CA GLN A 38 54.74 -35.87 27.25
C GLN A 38 55.46 -34.53 27.17
N ASN A 39 56.20 -34.18 28.21
CA ASN A 39 57.33 -33.27 28.37
C ASN A 39 57.10 -31.95 29.12
N SER A 40 58.09 -31.77 30.03
CA SER A 40 58.27 -30.60 30.91
C SER A 40 59.17 -29.51 30.31
N THR A 41 59.16 -29.28 29.03
CA THR A 41 59.97 -28.21 28.41
C THR A 41 59.22 -26.96 28.29
N THR A 42 59.75 -25.85 28.75
CA THR A 42 59.30 -24.49 28.43
C THR A 42 59.42 -24.29 26.94
N TYR A 43 58.30 -23.97 26.29
CA TYR A 43 58.29 -23.68 24.87
C TYR A 43 58.53 -22.19 24.67
N ASP A 44 59.74 -21.85 24.18
CA ASP A 44 60.12 -20.47 23.84
C ASP A 44 59.71 -20.08 22.41
N ASP A 45 59.18 -21.01 21.61
CA ASP A 45 58.77 -20.83 20.22
C ASP A 45 57.31 -21.26 20.02
N MET A 46 56.53 -20.41 19.42
CA MET A 46 55.12 -20.63 19.18
C MET A 46 54.86 -21.83 18.25
N LEU A 47 55.75 -22.11 17.31
CA LEU A 47 55.67 -23.31 16.46
C LEU A 47 55.84 -24.60 17.21
N LEU A 48 56.77 -24.64 18.21
CA LEU A 48 56.93 -25.78 19.08
C LEU A 48 55.77 -25.97 20.05
N TYR A 49 55.17 -24.88 20.50
CA TYR A 49 53.98 -24.89 21.34
C TYR A 49 52.80 -25.47 20.55
N ASP A 50 52.57 -25.02 19.32
CA ASP A 50 51.51 -25.51 18.44
C ASP A 50 51.69 -27.01 18.12
N ALA A 51 52.92 -27.45 17.82
CA ALA A 51 53.22 -28.85 17.57
C ALA A 51 52.95 -29.74 18.80
N ALA A 52 53.25 -29.26 20.01
CA ALA A 52 52.98 -29.98 21.24
C ALA A 52 51.46 -30.06 21.54
N HIS A 53 50.72 -29.05 21.26
CA HIS A 53 49.25 -29.06 21.36
C HIS A 53 48.62 -30.06 20.39
N ILE A 54 49.07 -30.06 19.13
CA ILE A 54 48.61 -31.01 18.11
C ILE A 54 48.88 -32.45 18.57
N ASN A 55 50.06 -32.73 19.08
CA ASN A 55 50.41 -34.07 19.57
C ASN A 55 49.54 -34.47 20.76
N ALA A 56 49.33 -33.57 21.74
CA ALA A 56 48.51 -33.87 22.91
C ALA A 56 47.05 -34.11 22.52
N THR A 57 46.54 -33.34 21.56
CA THR A 57 45.17 -33.52 21.03
C THR A 57 45.04 -34.85 20.28
N HIS A 58 46.04 -35.24 19.48
CA HIS A 58 46.06 -36.54 18.80
C HIS A 58 46.14 -37.72 19.80
N GLU A 59 46.95 -37.64 20.83
CA GLU A 59 47.00 -38.66 21.90
C GLU A 59 45.65 -38.79 22.62
N LEU A 60 44.96 -37.68 22.85
CA LEU A 60 43.63 -37.69 23.43
C LEU A 60 42.59 -38.31 22.46
N VAL A 61 42.65 -37.97 21.18
CA VAL A 61 41.81 -38.58 20.14
C VAL A 61 42.01 -40.08 20.09
N ASP A 62 43.25 -40.54 20.08
CA ASP A 62 43.60 -41.99 20.03
C ASP A 62 43.14 -42.72 21.30
N ALA A 63 43.29 -42.09 22.47
CA ALA A 63 42.83 -42.67 23.73
C ALA A 63 41.32 -42.80 23.80
N VAL A 64 40.58 -41.76 23.37
CA VAL A 64 39.10 -41.79 23.30
C VAL A 64 38.62 -42.82 22.28
N LYS A 65 39.27 -42.89 21.13
CA LYS A 65 38.98 -43.85 20.08
C LYS A 65 39.16 -45.30 20.56
N ALA A 66 40.33 -45.65 21.05
CA ALA A 66 40.60 -46.97 21.57
C ALA A 66 39.68 -47.33 22.75
N GLY A 67 39.36 -46.35 23.56
CA GLY A 67 38.46 -46.55 24.69
C GLY A 67 37.02 -46.84 24.24
N ILE A 68 36.49 -46.12 23.27
CA ILE A 68 35.15 -46.38 22.73
C ILE A 68 35.12 -47.75 22.05
N GLU A 69 36.14 -48.15 21.30
CA GLU A 69 36.24 -49.47 20.69
C GLU A 69 36.26 -50.59 21.76
N ALA A 70 36.96 -50.37 22.86
CA ALA A 70 36.97 -51.33 23.98
C ALA A 70 35.57 -51.46 24.62
N GLN A 71 34.84 -50.37 24.80
CA GLN A 71 33.47 -50.41 25.33
C GLN A 71 32.50 -51.11 24.35
N HIS A 72 32.68 -50.94 23.04
CA HIS A 72 31.94 -51.69 22.03
C HIS A 72 32.24 -53.21 22.11
N THR A 73 33.50 -53.57 22.22
CA THR A 73 33.89 -54.97 22.37
C THR A 73 33.32 -55.59 23.64
N ALA A 74 33.17 -54.80 24.70
CA ALA A 74 32.55 -55.21 25.96
C ALA A 74 31.03 -55.24 25.92
N ASN A 75 30.40 -54.92 24.78
CA ASN A 75 28.94 -54.76 24.63
C ASN A 75 28.29 -53.80 25.65
N ASN A 76 28.96 -52.72 25.98
CA ASN A 76 28.43 -51.69 26.89
C ASN A 76 27.34 -50.89 26.18
N ALA A 77 26.07 -51.06 26.63
CA ALA A 77 24.89 -50.42 26.05
C ALA A 77 24.96 -48.86 26.11
N ALA A 78 25.70 -48.29 27.05
CA ALA A 78 25.92 -46.85 27.16
C ALA A 78 26.71 -46.27 25.97
N PHE A 79 27.49 -47.09 25.28
CA PHE A 79 28.29 -46.74 24.11
C PHE A 79 27.68 -47.24 22.81
N ALA A 80 26.47 -47.74 22.82
CA ALA A 80 25.81 -48.17 21.58
C ALA A 80 25.68 -46.99 20.57
N GLY A 81 25.72 -47.33 19.27
CA GLY A 81 25.64 -46.35 18.20
C GLY A 81 26.96 -46.09 17.48
N THR A 82 26.98 -45.16 16.54
CA THR A 82 28.16 -44.77 15.78
C THR A 82 28.77 -43.50 16.35
N TRP A 83 30.07 -43.48 16.52
CA TRP A 83 30.83 -42.36 17.04
C TRP A 83 31.76 -41.81 15.97
N ALA A 84 31.82 -40.47 15.85
CA ALA A 84 32.77 -39.78 15.00
C ALA A 84 33.58 -38.80 15.82
N LEU A 85 34.88 -38.78 15.57
CA LEU A 85 35.86 -37.94 16.26
C LEU A 85 36.62 -37.12 15.22
N GLU A 86 36.68 -35.83 15.43
CA GLU A 86 37.42 -34.87 14.58
C GLU A 86 38.41 -34.12 15.49
N GLY A 87 39.70 -34.35 15.30
CA GLY A 87 40.75 -33.70 16.07
C GLY A 87 41.31 -32.49 15.34
N TYR A 88 41.48 -31.40 16.08
CA TYR A 88 42.09 -30.15 15.63
C TYR A 88 43.32 -29.82 16.48
N THR A 89 44.00 -28.72 16.20
CA THR A 89 45.20 -28.31 16.93
C THR A 89 44.99 -28.23 18.45
N THR A 90 43.85 -27.65 18.87
CA THR A 90 43.55 -27.41 20.30
C THR A 90 42.24 -28.03 20.75
N SER A 91 41.51 -28.68 19.87
CA SER A 91 40.17 -29.21 20.21
C SER A 91 39.89 -30.57 19.56
N LEU A 92 39.02 -31.33 20.20
CA LEU A 92 38.49 -32.58 19.70
C LEU A 92 36.96 -32.49 19.72
N VAL A 93 36.33 -32.67 18.57
CA VAL A 93 34.85 -32.73 18.45
C VAL A 93 34.40 -34.18 18.35
N ILE A 94 33.44 -34.55 19.18
CA ILE A 94 32.90 -35.90 19.30
C ILE A 94 31.40 -35.85 18.92
N LYS A 95 30.98 -36.74 18.02
CA LYS A 95 29.58 -36.87 17.58
C LYS A 95 29.11 -38.30 17.78
N ARG A 96 27.86 -38.48 18.22
CA ARG A 96 27.25 -39.79 18.40
C ARG A 96 25.96 -39.90 17.58
N PHE A 97 25.77 -41.05 16.96
CA PHE A 97 24.60 -41.37 16.15
C PHE A 97 24.03 -42.75 16.52
N TYR A 98 22.71 -42.88 16.52
CA TYR A 98 22.00 -44.13 16.62
C TYR A 98 21.65 -44.65 15.22
N ASP A 99 21.97 -45.94 14.94
CA ASP A 99 21.50 -46.60 13.74
C ASP A 99 20.07 -47.16 13.99
N SER A 100 19.08 -46.60 13.29
CA SER A 100 17.71 -47.03 13.43
C SER A 100 17.36 -48.32 12.67
N THR A 101 18.31 -48.88 11.90
CA THR A 101 18.10 -50.04 11.02
C THR A 101 18.56 -51.35 11.61
N THR A 102 19.29 -51.34 12.72
CA THR A 102 19.78 -52.55 13.39
C THR A 102 19.02 -52.85 14.69
N PRO A 103 18.56 -54.10 14.88
CA PRO A 103 18.02 -54.50 16.17
C PRO A 103 19.01 -54.32 17.30
N SER A 104 18.57 -53.95 18.48
CA SER A 104 19.27 -53.47 19.65
C SER A 104 20.39 -54.35 20.23
N ASN A 105 20.84 -55.41 19.58
CA ASN A 105 21.76 -56.38 20.14
C ASN A 105 23.04 -56.65 19.32
N THR A 106 23.30 -55.92 18.26
CA THR A 106 24.60 -56.03 17.56
C THR A 106 25.38 -54.73 17.79
N PRO A 107 26.64 -54.81 18.34
CA PRO A 107 27.50 -53.63 18.45
C PRO A 107 27.78 -53.10 17.05
N ASN A 108 27.27 -51.92 16.76
CA ASN A 108 27.51 -51.26 15.50
C ASN A 108 28.98 -50.85 15.43
N GLN A 109 29.59 -51.04 14.26
CA GLN A 109 30.97 -50.65 14.04
C GLN A 109 31.12 -49.16 14.31
N VAL A 110 32.12 -48.84 15.14
CA VAL A 110 32.53 -47.45 15.38
C VAL A 110 33.15 -46.94 14.08
N LEU A 111 32.44 -46.12 13.32
CA LEU A 111 33.05 -45.34 12.26
C LEU A 111 33.83 -44.19 12.89
N ILE A 112 35.06 -44.43 13.18
CA ILE A 112 35.97 -43.40 13.66
C ILE A 112 36.50 -42.71 12.40
N GLY A 113 35.97 -41.58 12.12
CA GLY A 113 36.43 -40.75 11.02
C GLY A 113 37.73 -40.06 11.38
N TYR A 114 38.84 -40.75 11.16
CA TYR A 114 40.06 -40.05 10.78
C TYR A 114 39.92 -39.71 9.32
N GLU A 115 39.97 -38.43 8.98
CA GLU A 115 39.92 -38.01 7.60
C GLU A 115 41.15 -38.54 6.85
N ASP A 116 40.88 -39.45 5.95
CA ASP A 116 41.71 -39.59 4.76
C ASP A 116 41.40 -38.40 3.87
N THR A 117 42.37 -37.54 3.62
CA THR A 117 42.31 -36.32 2.84
C THR A 117 41.86 -36.53 1.37
N THR A 118 41.36 -37.71 1.02
CA THR A 118 41.07 -38.10 -0.36
C THR A 118 39.60 -38.42 -0.64
N SER A 119 38.70 -38.50 0.36
CA SER A 119 37.26 -38.71 0.07
C SER A 119 36.34 -38.08 1.11
N ASN A 120 35.87 -36.92 0.77
CA ASN A 120 34.95 -36.04 1.51
C ASN A 120 33.49 -36.52 1.57
N THR A 121 33.18 -37.79 1.83
CA THR A 121 31.78 -38.22 1.91
C THR A 121 31.50 -38.99 3.19
N TYR A 122 31.07 -38.22 4.21
CA TYR A 122 30.33 -38.80 5.34
C TYR A 122 28.89 -39.02 4.98
N THR A 123 28.49 -40.24 4.70
CA THR A 123 27.06 -40.59 4.57
C THR A 123 26.51 -40.95 5.96
N TRP A 124 25.97 -39.95 6.65
CA TRP A 124 25.27 -40.12 7.92
C TRP A 124 23.91 -40.76 7.70
N LYS A 125 23.77 -42.05 8.00
CA LYS A 125 22.48 -42.79 7.92
C LYS A 125 21.78 -42.94 9.26
N THR A 126 22.28 -42.30 10.31
CA THR A 126 21.87 -42.58 11.69
C THR A 126 21.34 -41.34 12.38
N HIS A 127 20.35 -41.50 13.28
CA HIS A 127 19.84 -40.40 14.07
C HIS A 127 20.84 -39.95 15.13
N PRO A 128 21.00 -38.64 15.35
CA PRO A 128 21.86 -38.15 16.44
C PRO A 128 21.39 -38.70 17.79
N ALA A 129 22.31 -39.04 18.67
CA ALA A 129 22.03 -39.61 19.98
C ALA A 129 22.80 -38.85 21.08
N ALA A 130 22.11 -38.49 22.16
CA ALA A 130 22.69 -37.79 23.29
C ALA A 130 23.72 -38.66 24.05
N PHE A 131 24.74 -38.03 24.58
CA PHE A 131 25.71 -38.61 25.47
C PHE A 131 26.23 -37.58 26.47
N THR A 132 26.82 -38.00 27.56
CA THR A 132 27.42 -37.13 28.57
C THR A 132 28.92 -37.10 28.43
N ILE A 133 29.51 -35.91 28.56
CA ILE A 133 30.96 -35.72 28.55
C ILE A 133 31.39 -34.79 29.69
N ASP A 134 32.55 -35.07 30.24
CA ASP A 134 33.28 -34.22 31.18
C ASP A 134 34.79 -34.33 30.90
N ALA A 135 35.56 -33.39 31.40
CA ALA A 135 37.00 -33.36 31.16
C ALA A 135 37.75 -32.95 32.40
N LYS A 136 38.96 -33.48 32.53
CA LYS A 136 39.91 -33.11 33.59
C LYS A 136 41.28 -32.97 33.00
N GLY A 137 42.03 -31.94 33.39
CA GLY A 137 43.37 -31.73 32.93
C GLY A 137 44.08 -30.58 33.64
N GLY A 138 45.35 -30.71 33.82
CA GLY A 138 46.19 -29.73 34.48
C GLY A 138 46.04 -29.66 36.01
N PRO A 139 46.77 -28.77 36.72
CA PRO A 139 46.82 -28.69 38.17
C PRO A 139 45.47 -28.34 38.83
N THR A 140 44.61 -27.61 38.14
CA THR A 140 43.30 -27.12 38.63
C THR A 140 42.14 -27.78 37.93
N ASN A 141 42.38 -28.79 37.05
CA ASN A 141 41.40 -29.41 36.17
C ASN A 141 40.69 -28.42 35.17
N THR A 142 41.32 -27.29 34.86
CA THR A 142 40.80 -26.28 33.96
C THR A 142 41.56 -26.16 32.63
N ALA A 143 42.60 -26.99 32.47
CA ALA A 143 43.43 -26.98 31.26
C ALA A 143 42.78 -27.73 30.07
N LEU A 144 41.85 -28.65 30.34
CA LEU A 144 40.99 -29.30 29.36
C LEU A 144 39.55 -29.09 29.80
N GLU A 145 38.75 -28.52 28.93
CA GLU A 145 37.31 -28.29 29.15
C GLU A 145 36.46 -29.10 28.17
N ALA A 146 35.35 -29.58 28.68
CA ALA A 146 34.35 -30.24 27.87
C ALA A 146 33.09 -29.40 27.82
N PHE A 147 32.53 -29.20 26.67
CA PHE A 147 31.21 -28.67 26.50
C PHE A 147 30.44 -29.47 25.45
N GLU A 148 29.15 -29.51 25.63
CA GLU A 148 28.23 -30.17 24.71
C GLU A 148 27.68 -29.12 23.76
N ASP A 149 26.38 -28.92 23.76
CA ASP A 149 25.69 -28.00 22.84
C ASP A 149 25.76 -26.54 23.25
N SER A 150 26.26 -26.24 24.46
CA SER A 150 26.26 -24.91 25.03
C SER A 150 27.49 -24.61 25.86
N VAL A 151 27.85 -23.32 25.92
CA VAL A 151 28.85 -22.73 26.80
C VAL A 151 28.32 -21.50 27.46
N THR A 152 28.91 -21.05 28.55
CA THR A 152 28.49 -19.85 29.28
C THR A 152 29.25 -18.59 28.85
N ASP A 153 30.38 -18.75 28.18
CA ASP A 153 31.19 -17.62 27.69
C ASP A 153 31.71 -17.95 26.28
N ILE A 154 31.62 -16.99 25.38
CA ILE A 154 32.14 -17.13 24.02
C ILE A 154 33.66 -17.35 23.99
N SER A 155 34.37 -16.89 25.00
CA SER A 155 35.80 -17.10 25.13
C SER A 155 36.19 -18.58 25.39
N ASP A 156 35.23 -19.41 25.77
CA ASP A 156 35.42 -20.85 25.99
C ASP A 156 35.40 -21.62 24.67
N LEU A 157 35.00 -21.00 23.58
CA LEU A 157 34.94 -21.64 22.27
C LEU A 157 36.33 -21.74 21.64
N PRO A 158 36.66 -22.91 21.00
CA PRO A 158 37.95 -23.11 20.36
C PRO A 158 38.06 -22.22 19.10
N ILE A 159 39.30 -21.89 18.73
CA ILE A 159 39.65 -21.16 17.51
C ILE A 159 39.61 -22.04 16.25
N GLU A 160 39.48 -23.34 16.43
CA GLU A 160 39.43 -24.35 15.38
C GLU A 160 38.24 -25.29 15.63
N SER A 161 37.42 -25.47 14.59
CA SER A 161 36.29 -26.39 14.61
C SER A 161 35.90 -26.78 13.18
N TYR A 162 34.82 -27.55 13.02
CA TYR A 162 34.28 -27.82 11.71
C TYR A 162 33.30 -26.75 11.31
N HIS A 163 33.20 -26.48 10.03
CA HIS A 163 32.26 -25.50 9.45
C HIS A 163 30.81 -25.83 9.82
N ASN A 164 30.02 -24.81 10.16
CA ASN A 164 28.65 -24.94 10.64
C ASN A 164 28.49 -25.64 12.02
N HIS A 165 29.55 -25.77 12.82
CA HIS A 165 29.40 -26.17 14.21
C HIS A 165 28.60 -25.11 14.96
N ASN A 166 27.42 -25.45 15.47
CA ASN A 166 26.47 -24.55 16.11
C ASN A 166 26.46 -24.81 17.62
N VAL A 167 26.70 -23.78 18.41
CA VAL A 167 26.75 -23.80 19.86
C VAL A 167 25.89 -22.68 20.44
N GLN A 168 25.18 -22.98 21.52
CA GLN A 168 24.41 -21.97 22.29
C GLN A 168 25.33 -21.32 23.33
N ILE A 169 25.30 -20.02 23.40
CA ILE A 169 25.93 -19.24 24.46
C ILE A 169 24.86 -18.92 25.50
N LEU A 170 24.97 -19.46 26.67
CA LEU A 170 24.05 -19.31 27.77
C LEU A 170 24.37 -18.08 28.59
N ASN A 171 23.40 -17.17 28.77
CA ASN A 171 23.56 -16.10 29.74
C ASN A 171 23.14 -16.60 31.13
N SER A 172 24.04 -16.47 32.10
CA SER A 172 23.77 -16.88 33.49
C SER A 172 22.66 -16.06 34.17
N SER A 173 22.28 -14.92 33.61
CA SER A 173 21.34 -13.99 34.22
C SER A 173 19.93 -14.11 33.66
N SER A 174 19.78 -14.45 32.39
CA SER A 174 18.48 -14.53 31.71
C SER A 174 18.58 -15.42 30.47
N ALA A 175 17.66 -16.36 30.34
CA ALA A 175 17.52 -17.17 29.14
C ALA A 175 17.05 -16.35 27.91
N GLU A 176 16.53 -15.15 28.13
CA GLU A 176 16.12 -14.23 27.06
C GLU A 176 17.32 -13.58 26.35
N ASP A 177 18.50 -13.65 26.96
CA ASP A 177 19.74 -13.13 26.40
C ASP A 177 20.63 -14.25 25.80
N ASP A 178 20.14 -15.48 25.75
CA ASP A 178 20.83 -16.59 25.12
C ASP A 178 20.91 -16.39 23.61
N TYR A 179 22.03 -16.76 23.01
CA TYR A 179 22.18 -16.65 21.56
C TYR A 179 22.98 -17.84 21.01
N TYR A 180 22.95 -18.01 19.71
CA TYR A 180 23.57 -19.11 19.01
C TYR A 180 24.68 -18.63 18.10
N VAL A 181 25.77 -19.36 18.07
CA VAL A 181 26.88 -19.09 17.17
C VAL A 181 27.22 -20.32 16.35
N LYS A 182 27.62 -20.12 15.11
CA LYS A 182 28.14 -21.14 14.22
C LYS A 182 29.59 -20.83 13.88
N PHE A 183 30.37 -21.87 13.68
CA PHE A 183 31.73 -21.73 13.25
C PHE A 183 31.85 -21.61 11.74
N GLU A 184 32.50 -20.57 11.26
CA GLU A 184 32.84 -20.36 9.86
C GLU A 184 34.33 -20.65 9.68
N ALA A 185 34.63 -21.81 9.12
CA ALA A 185 36.02 -22.21 8.82
C ALA A 185 36.56 -21.41 7.63
N ALA A 186 37.84 -21.04 7.67
CA ALA A 186 38.49 -20.25 6.63
C ALA A 186 38.54 -20.95 5.25
N ASP A 187 38.59 -22.29 5.25
CA ASP A 187 38.56 -23.12 4.05
C ASP A 187 37.17 -23.62 3.66
N GLY A 188 36.13 -23.28 4.47
CA GLY A 188 34.77 -23.72 4.28
C GLY A 188 34.48 -25.15 4.75
N GLU A 189 35.42 -25.86 5.27
CA GLU A 189 35.27 -27.24 5.77
C GLU A 189 35.61 -27.36 7.25
N ARG A 190 36.80 -26.98 7.65
CA ARG A 190 37.32 -27.18 9.02
C ARG A 190 38.61 -26.39 9.30
N GLY A 191 39.09 -26.43 10.55
CA GLY A 191 40.32 -25.80 10.99
C GLY A 191 40.11 -24.44 11.57
N ARG A 192 41.01 -23.50 11.31
CA ARG A 192 40.93 -22.14 11.84
C ARG A 192 39.79 -21.36 11.21
N GLY A 193 39.10 -20.58 12.02
CA GLY A 193 37.96 -19.77 11.58
C GLY A 193 37.50 -18.78 12.65
N TYR A 194 36.24 -18.37 12.54
CA TYR A 194 35.63 -17.49 13.51
C TYR A 194 34.20 -17.94 13.84
N TRP A 195 33.74 -17.55 15.00
CA TRP A 195 32.36 -17.77 15.42
C TRP A 195 31.49 -16.61 15.01
N GLN A 196 30.38 -16.91 14.34
CA GLN A 196 29.39 -15.94 13.87
C GLN A 196 28.04 -16.26 14.47
N GLU A 197 27.33 -15.24 14.88
CA GLU A 197 25.95 -15.37 15.34
C GLU A 197 25.06 -16.06 14.30
N THR A 198 24.20 -16.95 14.73
CA THR A 198 23.35 -17.77 13.87
C THR A 198 22.01 -18.08 14.51
N VAL A 199 21.13 -18.74 13.73
CA VAL A 199 19.81 -19.19 14.18
C VAL A 199 19.94 -20.44 15.03
N ALA A 200 19.09 -20.52 16.04
CA ALA A 200 18.95 -21.72 16.86
C ALA A 200 18.60 -22.96 16.02
N ARG A 201 19.00 -24.10 16.52
CA ARG A 201 18.66 -25.37 15.89
C ARG A 201 17.17 -25.64 15.97
N ASN A 202 16.60 -26.28 14.94
CA ASN A 202 15.18 -26.62 14.81
C ASN A 202 14.21 -25.42 14.80
N THR A 203 14.71 -24.21 14.59
CA THR A 203 13.92 -22.99 14.45
C THR A 203 13.47 -22.80 13.00
N SER A 204 12.30 -22.20 12.79
CA SER A 204 11.85 -21.88 11.44
C SER A 204 12.77 -20.84 10.79
N PRO A 205 13.29 -21.08 9.58
CA PRO A 205 14.26 -20.17 8.96
C PRO A 205 13.61 -18.88 8.46
N GLY A 206 12.32 -18.87 8.15
CA GLY A 206 11.68 -17.70 7.56
C GLY A 206 10.21 -17.87 7.29
N VAL A 207 9.67 -17.02 6.44
CA VAL A 207 8.26 -16.98 6.04
C VAL A 207 8.02 -17.74 4.72
N ASN A 208 6.83 -18.28 4.55
CA ASN A 208 6.47 -18.93 3.30
C ASN A 208 6.06 -17.89 2.26
N ALA A 209 6.93 -17.60 1.29
CA ALA A 209 6.72 -16.59 0.27
C ALA A 209 5.44 -16.79 -0.57
N SER A 210 4.95 -18.03 -0.72
CA SER A 210 3.73 -18.31 -1.52
C SER A 210 2.43 -17.82 -0.85
N THR A 211 2.45 -17.60 0.47
CA THR A 211 1.29 -17.09 1.24
C THR A 211 1.43 -15.62 1.63
N MET A 212 2.55 -15.01 1.27
CA MET A 212 2.87 -13.61 1.54
C MET A 212 2.51 -12.73 0.34
N PRO A 213 2.49 -11.40 0.50
CA PRO A 213 2.28 -10.47 -0.60
C PRO A 213 3.22 -10.73 -1.79
N HIS A 214 2.68 -10.60 -3.00
CA HIS A 214 3.40 -10.78 -4.25
C HIS A 214 3.71 -9.43 -4.89
N GLN A 215 4.69 -9.41 -5.78
CA GLN A 215 5.05 -8.23 -6.56
C GLN A 215 4.39 -8.29 -7.94
N LEU A 216 3.76 -7.18 -8.32
CA LEU A 216 3.40 -6.89 -9.71
C LEU A 216 4.41 -5.87 -10.25
N GLU A 217 5.24 -6.28 -11.18
CA GLU A 217 6.26 -5.43 -11.78
C GLU A 217 5.91 -5.11 -13.23
N ASN A 218 5.97 -3.83 -13.59
CA ASN A 218 5.85 -3.41 -14.98
C ASN A 218 7.21 -3.58 -15.68
N THR A 219 7.31 -4.56 -16.55
CA THR A 219 8.54 -4.90 -17.29
C THR A 219 8.60 -4.29 -18.69
N GLY A 220 7.54 -3.60 -19.12
CA GLY A 220 7.48 -2.93 -20.42
C GLY A 220 6.17 -2.18 -20.63
N PRO A 221 6.00 -1.47 -21.77
CA PRO A 221 4.80 -0.66 -22.03
C PRO A 221 3.47 -1.40 -21.93
N THR A 222 3.49 -2.72 -22.14
CA THR A 222 2.31 -3.59 -22.13
C THR A 222 2.57 -4.93 -21.41
N ALA A 223 3.68 -5.04 -20.69
CA ALA A 223 4.10 -6.28 -20.06
C ALA A 223 4.24 -6.12 -18.55
N PHE A 224 3.66 -7.06 -17.81
CA PHE A 224 3.74 -7.14 -16.36
C PHE A 224 4.18 -8.54 -15.96
N THR A 225 4.97 -8.66 -14.90
CA THR A 225 5.27 -9.91 -14.23
C THR A 225 4.68 -9.91 -12.83
N PHE A 226 4.02 -11.00 -12.46
CA PHE A 226 3.47 -11.23 -11.14
C PHE A 226 4.17 -12.43 -10.51
N ALA A 227 4.88 -12.20 -9.40
CA ALA A 227 5.69 -13.23 -8.75
C ALA A 227 5.73 -13.06 -7.22
N PRO A 228 5.97 -14.14 -6.46
CA PRO A 228 6.28 -14.04 -5.04
C PRO A 228 7.53 -13.18 -4.83
N LEU A 229 7.52 -12.38 -3.76
CA LEU A 229 8.70 -11.66 -3.32
C LEU A 229 9.70 -12.60 -2.64
N THR A 230 10.98 -12.24 -2.67
CA THR A 230 12.01 -12.92 -1.88
C THR A 230 12.11 -12.26 -0.52
N TYR A 231 11.71 -13.00 0.52
CA TYR A 231 11.83 -12.57 1.91
C TYR A 231 13.15 -13.04 2.51
N THR A 232 13.76 -12.21 3.34
CA THR A 232 15.02 -12.53 4.00
C THR A 232 14.79 -13.55 5.12
N ASP A 233 15.56 -14.63 5.11
CA ASP A 233 15.50 -15.62 6.17
C ASP A 233 16.06 -15.07 7.49
N ARG A 234 15.60 -15.66 8.60
CA ARG A 234 16.14 -15.43 9.95
C ARG A 234 17.64 -15.78 9.97
N LYS A 235 18.45 -14.87 10.45
CA LYS A 235 19.92 -15.05 10.50
C LYS A 235 20.44 -15.30 11.89
N THR A 236 19.67 -14.96 12.92
CA THR A 236 20.11 -14.99 14.31
C THR A 236 18.98 -15.38 15.26
N GLY A 237 19.36 -15.88 16.43
CA GLY A 237 18.45 -16.11 17.55
C GLY A 237 17.54 -17.33 17.43
N ASP A 238 16.58 -17.38 18.31
CA ASP A 238 15.53 -18.39 18.41
C ASP A 238 14.13 -17.75 18.43
N ASP A 239 13.11 -18.48 18.85
CA ASP A 239 11.74 -17.98 18.91
C ASP A 239 11.52 -16.95 20.05
N VAL A 240 12.49 -16.76 20.96
CA VAL A 240 12.44 -15.76 22.04
C VAL A 240 13.22 -14.50 21.65
N THR A 241 14.47 -14.66 21.20
CA THR A 241 15.39 -13.56 20.89
C THR A 241 15.20 -12.96 19.50
N SER A 242 14.65 -13.74 18.56
CA SER A 242 14.28 -13.32 17.21
C SER A 242 12.89 -13.91 16.86
N PRO A 243 11.82 -13.46 17.49
CA PRO A 243 10.51 -14.08 17.36
C PRO A 243 9.98 -14.05 15.91
N ILE A 244 9.11 -15.00 15.63
CA ILE A 244 8.31 -14.95 14.39
C ILE A 244 7.39 -13.74 14.46
N PRO A 245 7.26 -12.94 13.38
CA PRO A 245 6.35 -11.79 13.35
C PRO A 245 4.93 -12.15 13.78
N SER A 246 4.28 -11.28 14.57
CA SER A 246 2.95 -11.54 15.16
C SER A 246 1.86 -11.75 14.13
N PHE A 247 2.00 -11.22 12.92
CA PHE A 247 1.03 -11.38 11.85
C PHE A 247 1.03 -12.78 11.21
N ILE A 248 2.04 -13.62 11.49
CA ILE A 248 2.13 -14.96 10.90
C ILE A 248 1.02 -15.87 11.45
N GLY A 249 0.24 -16.45 10.52
CA GLY A 249 -0.91 -17.30 10.85
C GLY A 249 -2.24 -16.57 10.88
N PHE A 250 -2.25 -15.24 10.68
CA PHE A 250 -3.44 -14.40 10.61
C PHE A 250 -3.62 -13.76 9.23
N PRO A 251 -4.85 -13.34 8.86
CA PRO A 251 -5.09 -12.64 7.61
C PRO A 251 -4.38 -11.28 7.56
N ILE A 252 -3.78 -10.96 6.42
CA ILE A 252 -3.23 -9.62 6.15
C ILE A 252 -4.39 -8.75 5.65
N GLN A 253 -4.68 -7.65 6.37
CA GLN A 253 -5.72 -6.69 6.02
C GLN A 253 -5.21 -5.65 5.04
N SER A 254 -4.03 -5.09 5.29
CA SER A 254 -3.45 -4.05 4.44
C SER A 254 -1.92 -4.10 4.46
N THR A 255 -1.30 -3.58 3.40
CA THR A 255 0.15 -3.40 3.30
C THR A 255 0.47 -1.96 2.95
N PHE A 256 1.59 -1.45 3.48
CA PHE A 256 1.95 -0.06 3.31
C PHE A 256 3.46 0.17 3.36
N PHE A 257 3.90 1.36 2.98
CA PHE A 257 5.26 1.83 3.20
C PHE A 257 5.26 3.09 4.06
N PHE A 258 6.06 3.08 5.11
CA PHE A 258 6.22 4.22 6.00
C PHE A 258 7.63 4.24 6.60
N SER A 259 8.27 5.42 6.64
CA SER A 259 9.62 5.60 7.21
C SER A 259 10.68 4.60 6.68
N ASN A 260 10.69 4.36 5.37
CA ASN A 260 11.55 3.39 4.69
C ASN A 260 11.40 1.94 5.19
N ARG A 261 10.23 1.58 5.69
CA ARG A 261 9.88 0.24 6.14
C ARG A 261 8.64 -0.24 5.38
N PHE A 262 8.63 -1.49 5.00
CA PHE A 262 7.43 -2.17 4.55
C PHE A 262 6.58 -2.54 5.76
N GLY A 263 5.30 -2.21 5.74
CA GLY A 263 4.39 -2.46 6.85
C GLY A 263 3.25 -3.40 6.49
N ILE A 264 2.75 -4.10 7.49
CA ILE A 264 1.64 -5.06 7.41
C ILE A 264 0.67 -4.77 8.55
N LEU A 265 -0.63 -4.72 8.25
CA LEU A 265 -1.70 -4.77 9.22
C LEU A 265 -2.28 -6.19 9.27
N SER A 266 -2.46 -6.70 10.47
CA SER A 266 -3.09 -8.02 10.71
C SER A 266 -3.78 -8.02 12.07
N GLU A 267 -5.09 -8.25 12.09
CA GLU A 267 -5.91 -8.17 13.29
C GLU A 267 -5.67 -6.84 14.07
N ASP A 268 -5.20 -6.91 15.31
CA ASP A 268 -4.85 -5.76 16.15
C ASP A 268 -3.36 -5.37 16.08
N ASN A 269 -2.61 -6.02 15.19
CA ASN A 269 -1.18 -5.85 15.05
C ASN A 269 -0.80 -4.93 13.89
N VAL A 270 0.19 -4.09 14.11
CA VAL A 270 0.91 -3.33 13.09
C VAL A 270 2.38 -3.71 13.12
N PHE A 271 2.82 -4.29 12.04
CA PHE A 271 4.19 -4.75 11.86
C PHE A 271 4.93 -3.90 10.85
N PHE A 272 6.21 -3.59 11.13
CA PHE A 272 7.11 -2.91 10.20
C PHE A 272 8.36 -3.76 10.01
N GLY A 273 8.70 -4.05 8.77
CA GLY A 273 9.97 -4.68 8.40
C GLY A 273 11.19 -3.83 8.74
N SER A 274 12.37 -4.37 8.54
CA SER A 274 13.63 -3.66 8.78
C SER A 274 13.75 -2.40 7.93
N ALA A 275 14.31 -1.34 8.50
CA ALA A 275 14.57 -0.12 7.73
C ALA A 275 15.63 -0.38 6.65
N ASN A 276 15.39 0.11 5.45
CA ASN A 276 16.22 -0.08 4.25
C ASN A 276 16.39 -1.54 3.77
N ASP A 277 15.67 -2.50 4.39
CA ASP A 277 15.59 -3.89 3.95
C ASP A 277 14.13 -4.35 4.12
N SER A 278 13.29 -3.89 3.21
CA SER A 278 11.83 -3.94 3.32
C SER A 278 11.24 -5.34 3.50
N PHE A 279 11.96 -6.37 3.08
CA PHE A 279 11.51 -7.76 3.12
C PHE A 279 12.23 -8.60 4.18
N ASN A 280 12.98 -7.95 5.05
CA ASN A 280 13.55 -8.57 6.25
C ASN A 280 12.65 -8.31 7.46
N PHE A 281 12.12 -9.40 8.02
CA PHE A 281 11.18 -9.37 9.14
C PHE A 281 11.77 -9.84 10.46
N PHE A 282 13.07 -10.10 10.48
CA PHE A 282 13.79 -10.60 11.64
C PHE A 282 14.88 -9.63 12.10
N VAL A 283 15.19 -9.68 13.38
CA VAL A 283 16.28 -8.87 13.96
C VAL A 283 17.63 -9.27 13.38
N LYS A 284 18.57 -8.32 13.37
CA LYS A 284 19.92 -8.55 12.82
C LYS A 284 20.86 -9.23 13.80
N SER A 285 20.63 -9.04 15.10
CA SER A 285 21.37 -9.67 16.17
C SER A 285 20.44 -10.01 17.33
N ALA A 286 20.64 -11.16 17.97
CA ALA A 286 19.89 -11.55 19.16
C ALA A 286 20.39 -10.82 20.42
N THR A 287 21.64 -10.35 20.40
CA THR A 287 22.30 -9.72 21.56
C THR A 287 22.16 -8.20 21.59
N THR A 288 21.93 -7.56 20.44
CA THR A 288 21.93 -6.10 20.33
C THR A 288 20.75 -5.63 19.48
N LYS A 289 19.84 -4.86 20.07
CA LYS A 289 18.75 -4.18 19.34
C LYS A 289 19.31 -3.00 18.55
N VAL A 290 19.01 -2.96 17.26
CA VAL A 290 19.44 -1.89 16.35
C VAL A 290 18.22 -1.08 15.91
N ASP A 291 18.39 0.22 15.71
CA ASP A 291 17.31 1.12 15.27
C ASP A 291 16.65 0.70 13.95
N THR A 292 17.38 -0.07 13.15
CA THR A 292 16.87 -0.59 11.86
C THR A 292 16.09 -1.90 11.98
N ASP A 293 16.02 -2.52 13.15
CA ASP A 293 15.29 -3.79 13.34
C ASP A 293 13.79 -3.64 13.10
N PRO A 294 13.08 -4.73 12.81
CA PRO A 294 11.64 -4.74 12.68
C PRO A 294 10.92 -4.20 13.93
N ILE A 295 9.74 -3.65 13.72
CA ILE A 295 8.88 -3.14 14.78
C ILE A 295 7.59 -3.93 14.77
N ASP A 296 7.23 -4.51 15.89
CA ASP A 296 6.03 -5.33 16.07
C ASP A 296 5.22 -4.79 17.25
N LEU A 297 4.04 -4.22 16.96
CA LEU A 297 3.24 -3.50 17.94
C LEU A 297 1.79 -3.96 17.87
N ASN A 298 1.19 -4.20 19.03
CA ASN A 298 -0.22 -4.49 19.17
C ASN A 298 -0.97 -3.28 19.74
N VAL A 299 -2.18 -3.07 19.27
CA VAL A 299 -3.07 -2.03 19.77
C VAL A 299 -3.64 -2.47 21.13
N ALA A 300 -3.39 -1.70 22.17
CA ALA A 300 -4.02 -1.90 23.46
C ALA A 300 -5.39 -1.21 23.49
N SER A 301 -6.46 -1.95 23.19
CA SER A 301 -7.84 -1.44 23.24
C SER A 301 -8.69 -2.18 24.26
N ILE A 302 -9.68 -1.47 24.83
CA ILE A 302 -10.67 -2.07 25.76
C ILE A 302 -11.63 -3.02 25.01
N ARG A 303 -11.78 -2.87 23.71
CA ARG A 303 -12.65 -3.66 22.84
C ARG A 303 -11.82 -4.40 21.81
N PRO A 304 -12.26 -5.56 21.33
CA PRO A 304 -11.62 -6.20 20.19
C PRO A 304 -11.58 -5.24 18.99
N VAL A 305 -10.41 -5.11 18.40
CA VAL A 305 -10.14 -4.21 17.26
C VAL A 305 -9.50 -5.03 16.17
N THR A 306 -9.96 -4.85 14.94
CA THR A 306 -9.28 -5.29 13.72
C THR A 306 -8.90 -4.04 12.94
N LEU A 307 -7.61 -3.85 12.71
CA LEU A 307 -7.07 -2.76 11.91
C LEU A 307 -7.31 -3.08 10.43
N SER A 308 -7.98 -2.20 9.72
CA SER A 308 -8.31 -2.41 8.30
C SER A 308 -7.42 -1.56 7.38
N GLU A 309 -7.20 -0.30 7.74
CA GLU A 309 -6.58 0.67 6.85
C GLU A 309 -5.55 1.54 7.57
N VAL A 310 -4.67 2.12 6.78
CA VAL A 310 -3.57 2.96 7.25
C VAL A 310 -3.41 4.18 6.38
N LEU A 311 -3.09 5.32 7.01
CA LEU A 311 -2.83 6.56 6.29
C LEU A 311 -1.59 7.26 6.85
N PRO A 312 -0.53 7.45 6.06
CA PRO A 312 0.61 8.25 6.45
C PRO A 312 0.24 9.72 6.67
N SER A 313 0.74 10.32 7.74
CA SER A 313 0.56 11.74 8.03
C SER A 313 1.88 12.39 8.45
N SER A 314 1.91 13.72 8.48
CA SER A 314 3.09 14.48 8.92
C SER A 314 3.46 14.26 10.40
N GLN A 315 2.53 13.78 11.22
CA GLN A 315 2.72 13.54 12.66
C GLN A 315 2.85 12.06 13.01
N GLY A 316 2.96 11.16 12.03
CA GLY A 316 3.06 9.72 12.21
C GLY A 316 2.10 8.95 11.30
N LEU A 317 1.86 7.70 11.63
CA LEU A 317 1.00 6.82 10.87
C LEU A 317 -0.37 6.71 11.55
N LEU A 318 -1.43 7.02 10.83
CA LEU A 318 -2.80 6.82 11.29
C LEU A 318 -3.23 5.39 10.97
N LEU A 319 -3.83 4.73 11.93
CA LEU A 319 -4.41 3.39 11.80
C LEU A 319 -5.92 3.50 12.00
N PHE A 320 -6.65 2.83 11.15
CA PHE A 320 -8.11 2.85 11.16
C PHE A 320 -8.66 1.45 11.41
N SER A 321 -9.69 1.41 12.22
CA SER A 321 -10.54 0.24 12.40
C SER A 321 -12.01 0.66 12.23
N ALA A 322 -12.92 -0.29 12.18
CA ALA A 322 -14.34 -0.01 12.00
C ALA A 322 -14.94 0.96 13.05
N ARG A 323 -14.30 1.13 14.22
CA ARG A 323 -14.87 1.93 15.32
C ARG A 323 -13.92 2.82 16.07
N GLN A 324 -12.62 2.71 15.78
CA GLN A 324 -11.57 3.46 16.48
C GLN A 324 -10.46 3.83 15.52
N GLN A 325 -9.80 4.95 15.78
CA GLN A 325 -8.61 5.39 15.08
C GLN A 325 -7.46 5.50 16.08
N PHE A 326 -6.27 5.10 15.63
CA PHE A 326 -5.04 5.11 16.42
C PHE A 326 -3.95 5.85 15.66
N GLN A 327 -2.90 6.21 16.37
CA GLN A 327 -1.72 6.82 15.78
C GLN A 327 -0.46 6.12 16.25
N VAL A 328 0.39 5.71 15.31
CA VAL A 328 1.78 5.30 15.57
C VAL A 328 2.69 6.50 15.38
N TYR A 329 3.50 6.79 16.37
CA TYR A 329 4.43 7.92 16.35
C TYR A 329 5.71 7.58 17.14
N ALA A 330 6.76 8.39 16.98
CA ALA A 330 8.00 8.25 17.76
C ALA A 330 7.97 9.16 18.99
N SER A 331 8.31 8.62 20.17
CA SER A 331 8.22 9.34 21.45
C SER A 331 9.20 10.51 21.61
N ASP A 332 10.46 10.30 21.24
CA ASP A 332 11.56 11.24 21.56
C ASP A 332 12.34 11.75 20.33
N SER A 333 12.08 11.20 19.17
CA SER A 333 12.72 11.58 17.92
C SER A 333 11.73 11.47 16.77
N ASN A 334 11.94 12.19 15.69
CA ASN A 334 11.11 12.04 14.48
C ASN A 334 11.42 10.73 13.71
N ILE A 335 12.21 9.83 14.31
CA ILE A 335 12.63 8.58 13.69
C ILE A 335 11.95 7.42 14.40
N LEU A 336 11.22 6.62 13.63
CA LEU A 336 10.54 5.43 14.11
C LEU A 336 11.54 4.27 14.26
N THR A 337 11.78 3.86 15.51
CA THR A 337 12.67 2.74 15.87
C THR A 337 11.93 1.78 16.81
N PRO A 338 12.43 0.54 17.00
CA PRO A 338 11.81 -0.39 17.96
C PRO A 338 11.70 0.15 19.38
N GLY A 339 12.61 1.05 19.76
CA GLY A 339 12.64 1.64 21.11
C GLY A 339 11.79 2.92 21.28
N THR A 340 11.45 3.61 20.18
CA THR A 340 10.73 4.90 20.23
C THR A 340 9.30 4.80 19.76
N SER A 341 8.89 3.70 19.16
CA SER A 341 7.56 3.52 18.55
C SER A 341 6.49 3.35 19.62
N ILE A 342 5.45 4.17 19.54
CA ILE A 342 4.30 4.13 20.45
C ILE A 342 3.01 4.20 19.65
N ILE A 343 2.00 3.42 20.08
CA ILE A 343 0.62 3.51 19.61
C ILE A 343 -0.20 4.23 20.67
N LYS A 344 -1.01 5.20 20.25
CA LYS A 344 -2.01 5.85 21.11
C LYS A 344 -3.39 5.80 20.48
N ASP A 345 -4.42 5.79 21.32
CA ASP A 345 -5.80 6.01 20.93
C ASP A 345 -5.97 7.44 20.45
N LEU A 346 -6.67 7.63 19.34
CA LEU A 346 -6.88 8.92 18.74
C LEU A 346 -8.34 9.36 18.82
N SER A 347 -9.27 8.54 18.35
CA SER A 347 -10.70 8.82 18.34
C SER A 347 -11.56 7.56 18.22
N ASN A 348 -12.87 7.71 18.50
CA ASN A 348 -13.84 6.62 18.47
C ASN A 348 -14.96 6.90 17.46
N TYR A 349 -14.62 7.17 16.22
CA TYR A 349 -15.59 7.33 15.15
C TYR A 349 -15.76 6.03 14.37
N GLU A 350 -16.99 5.74 13.98
CA GLU A 350 -17.25 4.60 13.09
C GLU A 350 -16.73 4.92 11.68
N MET A 351 -16.15 3.94 11.02
CA MET A 351 -15.66 4.00 9.65
C MET A 351 -16.06 2.73 8.91
N ASP A 352 -16.36 2.85 7.63
CA ASP A 352 -16.50 1.69 6.75
C ASP A 352 -15.11 1.11 6.46
N SER A 353 -14.87 -0.12 6.90
CA SER A 353 -13.60 -0.80 6.75
C SER A 353 -13.25 -1.20 5.30
N ASP A 354 -14.25 -1.19 4.42
CA ASP A 354 -14.07 -1.58 3.01
C ASP A 354 -13.64 -0.39 2.13
N ILE A 355 -13.66 0.84 2.70
CA ILE A 355 -13.30 2.07 2.00
C ILE A 355 -12.07 2.70 2.64
N ALA A 356 -10.98 2.71 1.91
CA ALA A 356 -9.74 3.30 2.40
C ALA A 356 -9.89 4.81 2.67
N PRO A 357 -9.40 5.31 3.81
CA PRO A 357 -9.32 6.74 4.09
C PRO A 357 -8.31 7.41 3.16
N VAL A 358 -8.49 8.70 2.91
CA VAL A 358 -7.62 9.48 2.00
C VAL A 358 -6.99 10.67 2.69
N ASP A 359 -5.79 11.04 2.24
CA ASP A 359 -5.10 12.25 2.69
C ASP A 359 -5.51 13.46 1.85
N VAL A 360 -6.12 14.44 2.50
CA VAL A 360 -6.58 15.69 1.88
C VAL A 360 -5.51 16.80 1.94
N GLY A 361 -4.32 16.47 2.41
CA GLY A 361 -3.17 17.35 2.57
C GLY A 361 -2.96 17.81 4.01
N SER A 362 -3.89 18.53 4.60
CA SER A 362 -3.84 18.96 6.03
C SER A 362 -4.75 18.14 6.94
N THR A 363 -5.65 17.35 6.35
CA THR A 363 -6.64 16.54 7.05
C THR A 363 -6.76 15.19 6.35
N SER A 364 -7.21 14.17 7.07
CA SER A 364 -7.64 12.90 6.49
C SER A 364 -9.15 12.88 6.33
N ALA A 365 -9.65 12.16 5.32
CA ALA A 365 -11.09 11.96 5.11
C ALA A 365 -11.43 10.47 5.10
N PHE A 366 -12.57 10.12 5.68
CA PHE A 366 -13.08 8.76 5.75
C PHE A 366 -14.61 8.73 5.73
N ILE A 367 -15.17 7.59 5.34
CA ILE A 367 -16.62 7.39 5.18
C ILE A 367 -17.17 6.52 6.29
N THR A 368 -18.38 6.86 6.72
CA THR A 368 -19.21 6.04 7.60
C THR A 368 -20.53 5.73 6.89
N LYS A 369 -20.85 4.47 6.73
CA LYS A 369 -22.16 4.04 6.23
C LYS A 369 -23.18 4.00 7.36
N VAL A 370 -24.35 4.56 7.08
CA VAL A 370 -25.53 4.45 7.95
C VAL A 370 -26.70 3.94 7.09
N PRO A 371 -27.73 3.32 7.66
CA PRO A 371 -28.83 2.81 6.87
C PRO A 371 -29.45 3.88 5.96
N GLY A 372 -29.34 3.67 4.64
CA GLY A 372 -29.91 4.53 3.60
C GLY A 372 -29.02 5.65 3.08
N TYR A 373 -27.89 5.98 3.73
CA TYR A 373 -26.97 7.03 3.23
C TYR A 373 -25.56 6.88 3.84
N SER A 374 -24.60 7.61 3.26
CA SER A 374 -23.23 7.67 3.77
C SER A 374 -22.87 9.05 4.29
N LYS A 375 -21.94 9.11 5.25
CA LYS A 375 -21.37 10.35 5.79
C LYS A 375 -19.89 10.43 5.48
N LEU A 376 -19.45 11.62 5.10
CA LEU A 376 -18.04 11.92 4.91
C LEU A 376 -17.52 12.77 6.07
N PHE A 377 -16.56 12.22 6.79
CA PHE A 377 -15.85 12.90 7.87
C PHE A 377 -14.48 13.37 7.42
N THR A 378 -14.08 14.52 7.89
CA THR A 378 -12.67 14.96 7.84
C THR A 378 -12.10 15.00 9.25
N MET A 379 -10.87 14.53 9.40
CA MET A 379 -10.16 14.47 10.67
C MET A 379 -8.85 15.25 10.55
N GLN A 380 -8.68 16.25 11.39
CA GLN A 380 -7.46 17.04 11.51
C GLN A 380 -6.75 16.68 12.80
N LEU A 381 -5.48 16.28 12.69
CA LEU A 381 -4.63 16.10 13.85
C LEU A 381 -4.32 17.47 14.49
N ARG A 382 -4.30 17.50 15.79
CA ARG A 382 -3.90 18.65 16.60
C ARG A 382 -2.65 18.30 17.39
N ASP A 383 -2.17 19.25 18.18
CA ASP A 383 -1.05 19.01 19.09
C ASP A 383 -1.28 17.79 19.99
N VAL A 384 -0.18 17.17 20.44
CA VAL A 384 -0.14 15.86 21.12
C VAL A 384 -1.11 15.74 22.30
N ASP A 385 -1.43 16.84 22.96
CA ASP A 385 -2.31 16.88 24.13
C ASP A 385 -3.78 17.14 23.79
N GLN A 386 -4.11 17.35 22.50
CA GLN A 386 -5.47 17.61 22.06
C GLN A 386 -5.96 16.47 21.17
N GLY A 387 -7.17 16.00 21.43
CA GLY A 387 -7.81 15.07 20.52
C GLY A 387 -8.00 15.64 19.12
N PRO A 388 -8.13 14.81 18.07
CA PRO A 388 -8.32 15.27 16.70
C PRO A 388 -9.63 16.04 16.55
N LEU A 389 -9.64 16.99 15.63
CA LEU A 389 -10.89 17.64 15.20
C LEU A 389 -11.53 16.81 14.10
N VAL A 390 -12.68 16.23 14.39
CA VAL A 390 -13.45 15.45 13.39
C VAL A 390 -14.72 16.23 13.04
N VAL A 391 -14.93 16.45 11.73
CA VAL A 391 -16.05 17.24 11.21
C VAL A 391 -16.79 16.43 10.15
N ASP A 392 -18.11 16.33 10.29
CA ASP A 392 -19.00 15.79 9.26
C ASP A 392 -19.27 16.87 8.20
N ILE A 393 -18.61 16.76 7.04
CA ILE A 393 -18.76 17.70 5.92
C ILE A 393 -19.94 17.36 5.01
N SER A 394 -20.53 16.19 5.15
CA SER A 394 -21.73 15.76 4.41
C SER A 394 -23.03 16.25 5.05
N LYS A 395 -22.97 16.84 6.24
CA LYS A 395 -24.14 17.27 7.01
C LYS A 395 -25.07 18.24 6.26
N VAL A 396 -24.54 19.00 5.31
CA VAL A 396 -25.33 19.94 4.50
C VAL A 396 -26.11 19.27 3.37
N VAL A 397 -25.77 18.04 3.02
CA VAL A 397 -26.37 17.25 1.93
C VAL A 397 -26.90 15.91 2.43
N LEU A 398 -27.47 15.91 3.62
CA LEU A 398 -28.02 14.71 4.27
C LEU A 398 -28.83 13.86 3.29
N GLU A 399 -28.63 12.54 3.32
CA GLU A 399 -29.32 11.55 2.48
C GLU A 399 -29.08 11.70 0.96
N TRP A 400 -28.21 12.61 0.54
CA TRP A 400 -27.89 12.79 -0.87
C TRP A 400 -26.81 11.80 -1.36
N ILE A 401 -25.89 11.42 -0.45
CA ILE A 401 -24.81 10.46 -0.71
C ILE A 401 -25.35 9.07 -0.36
N PRO A 402 -25.47 8.14 -1.31
CA PRO A 402 -26.06 6.82 -1.06
C PRO A 402 -25.19 5.96 -0.14
N GLU A 403 -25.78 4.90 0.41
CA GLU A 403 -25.08 3.88 1.18
C GLU A 403 -24.12 3.05 0.31
N SER A 404 -24.36 3.00 -1.00
CA SER A 404 -23.62 2.18 -1.99
C SER A 404 -22.29 2.77 -2.44
N ILE A 405 -21.72 3.73 -1.71
CA ILE A 405 -20.37 4.23 -2.01
C ILE A 405 -19.34 3.11 -1.80
N ASP A 406 -18.45 2.92 -2.77
CA ASP A 406 -17.45 1.85 -2.78
C ASP A 406 -16.02 2.35 -2.66
N SER A 407 -15.75 3.58 -3.09
CA SER A 407 -14.40 4.14 -3.00
C SER A 407 -14.39 5.65 -2.80
N LEU A 408 -13.28 6.12 -2.26
CA LEU A 408 -12.98 7.51 -1.97
C LEU A 408 -11.64 7.85 -2.61
N THR A 409 -11.59 8.91 -3.39
CA THR A 409 -10.34 9.41 -3.98
C THR A 409 -10.23 10.91 -3.84
N VAL A 410 -9.04 11.46 -3.93
CA VAL A 410 -8.78 12.87 -3.63
C VAL A 410 -7.75 13.47 -4.59
N SER A 411 -7.95 14.73 -4.91
CA SER A 411 -6.93 15.58 -5.52
C SER A 411 -6.71 16.82 -4.64
N PRO A 412 -5.69 16.82 -3.77
CA PRO A 412 -5.39 17.99 -2.94
C PRO A 412 -5.06 19.23 -3.76
N GLN A 413 -4.42 19.07 -4.92
CA GLN A 413 -4.07 20.17 -5.83
C GLN A 413 -5.30 20.88 -6.40
N ASN A 414 -6.32 20.11 -6.76
CA ASN A 414 -7.60 20.63 -7.28
C ASN A 414 -8.63 20.85 -6.18
N SER A 415 -8.28 20.58 -4.93
CA SER A 415 -9.15 20.70 -3.76
C SER A 415 -10.50 19.96 -3.96
N ILE A 416 -10.41 18.70 -4.40
CA ILE A 416 -11.55 17.84 -4.69
C ILE A 416 -11.43 16.55 -3.89
N ILE A 417 -12.53 16.16 -3.24
CA ILE A 417 -12.77 14.82 -2.73
C ILE A 417 -13.88 14.21 -3.57
N MET A 418 -13.65 13.01 -4.12
CA MET A 418 -14.60 12.30 -4.97
C MET A 418 -15.01 10.98 -4.35
N LEU A 419 -16.32 10.75 -4.29
CA LEU A 419 -16.93 9.50 -3.84
C LEU A 419 -17.49 8.78 -5.06
N VAL A 420 -17.16 7.51 -5.18
CA VAL A 420 -17.53 6.65 -6.31
C VAL A 420 -18.56 5.63 -5.86
N ASP A 421 -19.61 5.47 -6.64
CA ASP A 421 -20.64 4.47 -6.46
C ASP A 421 -20.63 3.53 -7.68
N ASN A 422 -20.08 2.34 -7.51
CA ASN A 422 -19.92 1.36 -8.59
C ASN A 422 -21.25 0.76 -9.06
N SER A 423 -22.31 0.92 -8.31
CA SER A 423 -23.65 0.39 -8.66
C SER A 423 -24.47 1.33 -9.55
N THR A 424 -24.01 2.58 -9.70
CA THR A 424 -24.76 3.63 -10.40
C THR A 424 -23.93 4.35 -11.45
N SER A 425 -24.52 5.35 -12.10
CA SER A 425 -23.84 6.24 -13.03
C SER A 425 -23.38 7.56 -12.38
N TYR A 426 -23.34 7.63 -11.05
CA TYR A 426 -23.10 8.89 -10.35
C TYR A 426 -21.75 8.93 -9.64
N LEU A 427 -21.08 10.09 -9.74
CA LEU A 427 -19.97 10.50 -8.89
C LEU A 427 -20.43 11.66 -7.99
N TYR A 428 -20.01 11.64 -6.75
CA TYR A 428 -20.28 12.71 -5.80
C TYR A 428 -18.97 13.42 -5.47
N LEU A 429 -18.93 14.74 -5.68
CA LEU A 429 -17.70 15.52 -5.52
C LEU A 429 -17.91 16.60 -4.47
N PHE A 430 -16.96 16.68 -3.56
CA PHE A 430 -16.83 17.81 -2.64
C PHE A 430 -15.66 18.67 -3.05
N ARG A 431 -15.92 19.93 -3.41
CA ARG A 431 -14.89 20.92 -3.68
C ARG A 431 -14.79 21.90 -2.54
N TYR A 432 -13.55 22.23 -2.18
CA TYR A 432 -13.26 23.14 -1.11
C TYR A 432 -12.16 24.12 -1.53
N PHE A 433 -12.18 25.31 -0.92
CA PHE A 433 -11.09 26.26 -1.03
C PHE A 433 -10.81 26.82 0.35
N ASN A 434 -9.61 26.56 0.84
CA ASN A 434 -9.16 26.94 2.16
C ASN A 434 -7.88 27.78 2.03
N THR A 435 -7.82 28.94 2.70
CA THR A 435 -6.63 29.80 2.76
C THR A 435 -5.71 29.48 3.96
N GLY A 436 -5.98 28.37 4.67
CA GLY A 436 -5.27 27.99 5.91
C GLY A 436 -5.92 28.59 7.17
N GLU A 437 -6.57 29.74 7.07
CA GLU A 437 -7.27 30.39 8.21
C GLU A 437 -8.79 30.30 8.12
N LYS A 438 -9.34 30.24 6.91
CA LYS A 438 -10.80 30.22 6.65
C LYS A 438 -11.15 29.36 5.45
N ASP A 439 -12.22 28.61 5.60
CA ASP A 439 -12.90 27.97 4.49
C ASP A 439 -13.66 29.03 3.70
N LEU A 440 -13.19 29.35 2.52
CA LEU A 440 -13.80 30.37 1.67
C LEU A 440 -14.90 29.79 0.77
N PHE A 441 -14.77 28.52 0.40
CA PHE A 441 -15.70 27.84 -0.49
C PHE A 441 -15.81 26.38 -0.14
N GLN A 442 -17.03 25.88 -0.05
CA GLN A 442 -17.33 24.45 0.12
C GLN A 442 -18.60 24.16 -0.69
N ALA A 443 -18.53 23.21 -1.62
CA ALA A 443 -19.67 22.85 -2.44
C ALA A 443 -19.67 21.35 -2.77
N TRP A 444 -20.86 20.78 -2.74
CA TRP A 444 -21.14 19.43 -3.23
C TRP A 444 -21.67 19.50 -4.65
N THR A 445 -21.19 18.63 -5.51
CA THR A 445 -21.68 18.43 -6.87
C THR A 445 -21.89 16.95 -7.13
N LYS A 446 -22.86 16.64 -7.98
CA LYS A 446 -23.17 15.30 -8.42
C LYS A 446 -23.01 15.23 -9.92
N TRP A 447 -22.17 14.35 -10.40
CA TRP A 447 -21.97 14.12 -11.82
C TRP A 447 -22.65 12.82 -12.22
N GLN A 448 -23.46 12.87 -13.25
CA GLN A 448 -24.03 11.70 -13.89
C GLN A 448 -23.25 11.42 -15.16
N LEU A 449 -22.69 10.23 -15.25
CA LEU A 449 -21.90 9.78 -16.37
C LEU A 449 -22.67 8.75 -17.19
N PRO A 450 -22.35 8.61 -18.48
CA PRO A 450 -22.93 7.56 -19.29
C PRO A 450 -22.48 6.17 -18.82
N GLY A 451 -23.41 5.20 -18.77
CA GLY A 451 -23.14 3.83 -18.30
C GLY A 451 -23.07 3.69 -16.78
N SER A 452 -22.85 2.49 -16.28
CA SER A 452 -22.57 2.26 -14.87
C SER A 452 -21.07 2.36 -14.60
N ILE A 453 -20.71 3.11 -13.57
CA ILE A 453 -19.31 3.30 -13.18
C ILE A 453 -18.82 2.01 -12.53
N GLN A 454 -17.69 1.49 -12.98
CA GLN A 454 -17.05 0.33 -12.37
C GLN A 454 -15.95 0.77 -11.40
N THR A 455 -15.21 1.80 -11.78
CA THR A 455 -14.21 2.45 -10.92
C THR A 455 -13.90 3.83 -11.46
N ALA A 456 -13.48 4.72 -10.60
CA ALA A 456 -12.95 6.02 -10.97
C ALA A 456 -11.85 6.43 -10.01
N ASP A 457 -10.82 7.08 -10.53
CA ASP A 457 -9.70 7.56 -9.72
C ASP A 457 -9.16 8.88 -10.29
N ILE A 458 -8.54 9.68 -9.42
CA ILE A 458 -7.94 10.95 -9.79
C ILE A 458 -6.42 10.77 -9.85
N ILE A 459 -5.87 10.93 -11.05
CA ILE A 459 -4.43 10.87 -11.27
C ILE A 459 -3.98 12.21 -11.84
N ASN A 460 -3.14 12.93 -11.11
CA ASN A 460 -2.76 14.31 -11.41
C ASN A 460 -4.01 15.20 -11.54
N ASP A 461 -4.17 15.88 -12.69
CA ASP A 461 -5.29 16.78 -12.97
C ASP A 461 -6.42 16.12 -13.80
N SER A 462 -6.53 14.80 -13.71
CA SER A 462 -7.51 14.06 -14.51
C SER A 462 -8.22 13.00 -13.70
N VAL A 463 -9.52 12.89 -13.91
CA VAL A 463 -10.34 11.77 -13.43
C VAL A 463 -10.35 10.70 -14.53
N PHE A 464 -9.87 9.52 -14.21
CA PHE A 464 -9.98 8.34 -15.06
C PHE A 464 -11.17 7.50 -14.59
N ILE A 465 -12.00 7.08 -15.53
CA ILE A 465 -13.24 6.39 -15.23
C ILE A 465 -13.35 5.17 -16.12
N ILE A 466 -13.65 4.03 -15.53
CA ILE A 466 -14.07 2.85 -16.27
C ILE A 466 -15.57 2.73 -16.10
N SER A 467 -16.31 2.86 -17.19
CA SER A 467 -17.76 2.67 -17.23
C SER A 467 -18.13 1.46 -18.05
N GLN A 468 -19.17 0.77 -17.61
CA GLN A 468 -19.73 -0.39 -18.30
C GLN A 468 -21.06 -0.04 -18.94
N GLN A 469 -21.22 -0.48 -20.18
CA GLN A 469 -22.47 -0.41 -20.90
C GLN A 469 -22.73 -1.77 -21.57
N GLU A 470 -23.84 -2.38 -21.20
CA GLU A 470 -24.12 -3.78 -21.59
C GLU A 470 -22.92 -4.69 -21.20
N ASP A 471 -22.26 -5.30 -22.18
CA ASP A 471 -21.10 -6.19 -21.97
C ASP A 471 -19.75 -5.52 -22.28
N GLU A 472 -19.73 -4.23 -22.56
CA GLU A 472 -18.50 -3.51 -22.94
C GLU A 472 -18.06 -2.50 -21.90
N TYR A 473 -16.73 -2.33 -21.78
CA TYR A 473 -16.09 -1.39 -20.86
C TYR A 473 -15.43 -0.27 -21.63
N THR A 474 -15.65 0.96 -21.17
CA THR A 474 -15.04 2.15 -21.76
C THR A 474 -14.18 2.86 -20.72
N LEU A 475 -12.93 3.14 -21.10
CA LEU A 475 -12.05 4.00 -20.31
C LEU A 475 -12.22 5.44 -20.75
N GLY A 476 -12.72 6.29 -19.86
CA GLY A 476 -12.88 7.72 -20.03
C GLY A 476 -11.88 8.52 -19.23
N ARG A 477 -11.64 9.76 -19.66
CA ARG A 477 -10.80 10.73 -18.95
C ARG A 477 -11.50 12.09 -18.90
N ILE A 478 -11.61 12.69 -17.71
CA ILE A 478 -12.07 14.06 -17.50
C ILE A 478 -10.89 14.88 -16.99
N ILE A 479 -10.60 16.00 -17.65
CA ILE A 479 -9.55 16.93 -17.21
C ILE A 479 -10.17 17.93 -16.25
N LEU A 480 -9.56 18.07 -15.05
CA LEU A 480 -9.99 18.98 -13.98
C LEU A 480 -9.40 20.39 -14.13
N ASP A 481 -9.23 20.88 -15.33
CA ASP A 481 -8.66 22.20 -15.56
C ASP A 481 -9.69 23.30 -15.27
N GLU A 482 -9.30 24.31 -14.50
CA GLU A 482 -10.18 25.45 -14.14
C GLU A 482 -10.40 26.40 -15.32
N ILE A 483 -9.50 26.45 -16.27
CA ILE A 483 -9.60 27.24 -17.48
C ILE A 483 -9.54 26.29 -18.68
N PRO A 484 -10.68 25.85 -19.21
CA PRO A 484 -10.67 25.00 -20.38
C PRO A 484 -10.13 25.77 -21.60
N THR A 485 -8.83 25.81 -21.72
CA THR A 485 -8.13 26.28 -22.90
C THR A 485 -8.04 25.13 -23.90
N GLY A 486 -9.13 24.89 -24.61
CA GLY A 486 -9.21 23.88 -25.64
C GLY A 486 -8.98 22.45 -25.12
N SER A 487 -10.00 21.64 -25.07
CA SER A 487 -9.84 20.23 -24.71
C SER A 487 -9.00 19.51 -25.75
N SER A 488 -7.78 19.11 -25.38
CA SER A 488 -6.98 18.21 -26.20
C SER A 488 -7.51 16.80 -26.04
N VAL A 489 -8.16 16.26 -27.03
CA VAL A 489 -8.60 14.85 -27.06
C VAL A 489 -7.41 13.91 -27.32
N SER A 490 -6.35 14.41 -27.92
CA SER A 490 -5.02 13.78 -27.98
C SER A 490 -3.99 14.85 -28.33
N ALA A 491 -2.69 14.56 -28.16
CA ALA A 491 -1.60 15.47 -28.53
C ALA A 491 -1.61 15.92 -30.02
N ALA A 492 -2.34 15.24 -30.87
CA ALA A 492 -2.49 15.55 -32.29
C ALA A 492 -3.79 16.30 -32.63
N THR A 493 -4.68 16.55 -31.67
CA THR A 493 -6.03 17.01 -31.92
C THR A 493 -6.49 18.03 -30.88
N THR A 494 -5.91 19.21 -30.88
CA THR A 494 -6.37 20.32 -30.05
C THR A 494 -7.69 20.83 -30.61
N ILE A 495 -8.76 20.81 -29.79
CA ILE A 495 -10.03 21.45 -30.12
C ILE A 495 -9.90 22.90 -29.67
N THR A 496 -9.87 23.83 -30.61
CA THR A 496 -9.95 25.25 -30.28
C THR A 496 -11.41 25.62 -29.99
N GLY A 497 -11.73 25.76 -28.73
CA GLY A 497 -13.06 26.08 -28.22
C GLY A 497 -13.44 25.15 -27.06
N ASN A 498 -14.24 25.68 -26.15
CA ASN A 498 -14.71 24.94 -24.99
C ASN A 498 -15.89 24.06 -25.38
N THR A 499 -15.66 22.76 -25.54
CA THR A 499 -16.72 21.77 -25.76
C THR A 499 -17.08 21.13 -24.42
N CYS A 500 -18.36 21.21 -24.04
CA CYS A 500 -18.91 20.59 -22.84
C CYS A 500 -19.81 19.42 -23.27
N LEU A 501 -19.17 18.31 -23.62
CA LEU A 501 -19.81 17.06 -24.04
C LEU A 501 -19.22 15.89 -23.25
N ASP A 502 -20.08 14.96 -22.87
CA ASP A 502 -19.65 13.68 -22.37
C ASP A 502 -19.17 12.79 -23.51
N MET A 503 -18.17 11.96 -23.25
CA MET A 503 -17.54 11.07 -24.24
C MET A 503 -17.16 11.79 -25.54
N ALA A 504 -16.73 13.04 -25.41
CA ALA A 504 -16.29 13.84 -26.55
C ALA A 504 -15.11 13.17 -27.27
N THR A 505 -15.28 12.96 -28.58
CA THR A 505 -14.23 12.39 -29.42
C THR A 505 -14.22 13.03 -30.79
N ARG A 506 -13.07 13.02 -31.44
CA ARG A 506 -12.98 13.26 -32.87
C ARG A 506 -13.29 11.98 -33.64
N PRO A 507 -13.70 12.10 -34.92
CA PRO A 507 -13.91 10.95 -35.76
C PRO A 507 -12.66 10.05 -35.83
N VAL A 508 -12.82 8.75 -35.74
CA VAL A 508 -11.75 7.76 -35.79
C VAL A 508 -11.98 6.80 -36.95
N GLN A 509 -10.91 6.49 -37.67
CA GLN A 509 -10.98 5.48 -38.73
C GLN A 509 -11.32 4.10 -38.12
N PRO A 510 -12.43 3.47 -38.47
CA PRO A 510 -12.82 2.18 -37.88
C PRO A 510 -11.94 1.04 -38.37
N ALA A 511 -11.35 1.17 -39.57
CA ALA A 511 -10.40 0.21 -40.14
C ALA A 511 -9.49 0.88 -41.18
N VAL A 512 -8.42 0.23 -41.52
CA VAL A 512 -7.51 0.67 -42.59
C VAL A 512 -8.27 0.80 -43.93
N GLY A 513 -8.26 1.99 -44.51
CA GLY A 513 -8.91 2.28 -45.78
C GLY A 513 -10.39 2.73 -45.68
N VAL A 514 -10.94 2.84 -44.48
CA VAL A 514 -12.27 3.42 -44.25
C VAL A 514 -12.06 4.82 -43.67
N ASN A 515 -12.69 5.84 -44.28
CA ASN A 515 -12.61 7.21 -43.78
C ASN A 515 -13.36 7.33 -42.45
N ALA A 516 -12.84 8.18 -41.56
CA ALA A 516 -13.47 8.46 -40.26
C ALA A 516 -14.84 9.16 -40.39
N VAL A 517 -15.01 9.92 -41.47
CA VAL A 517 -16.25 10.61 -41.80
C VAL A 517 -16.64 10.23 -43.24
N VAL A 518 -17.85 9.75 -43.44
CA VAL A 518 -18.35 9.28 -44.76
C VAL A 518 -19.71 9.86 -45.03
N TYR A 519 -19.85 10.56 -46.13
CA TYR A 519 -21.18 11.03 -46.62
C TYR A 519 -21.87 9.95 -47.46
N ASP A 520 -23.05 9.60 -47.06
CA ASP A 520 -23.96 8.72 -47.81
C ASP A 520 -24.95 9.56 -48.61
N SER A 521 -24.65 9.77 -49.90
CA SER A 521 -25.49 10.56 -50.79
C SER A 521 -26.87 9.96 -51.10
N THR A 522 -27.09 8.70 -50.81
CA THR A 522 -28.37 8.02 -51.04
C THR A 522 -29.38 8.40 -49.91
N ASN A 523 -28.88 8.43 -48.69
CA ASN A 523 -29.68 8.76 -47.50
C ASN A 523 -29.55 10.20 -47.06
N GLU A 524 -28.68 10.99 -47.74
CA GLU A 524 -28.34 12.38 -47.39
C GLU A 524 -27.87 12.56 -45.94
N VAL A 525 -27.02 11.62 -45.47
CA VAL A 525 -26.52 11.62 -44.10
C VAL A 525 -25.00 11.48 -44.08
N THR A 526 -24.38 12.09 -43.08
CA THR A 526 -22.96 11.88 -42.78
C THR A 526 -22.79 10.90 -41.62
N LYS A 527 -22.01 9.87 -41.85
CA LYS A 527 -21.60 8.86 -40.84
C LYS A 527 -20.27 9.30 -40.24
N ILE A 528 -20.20 9.36 -38.90
CA ILE A 528 -19.04 9.80 -38.11
C ILE A 528 -18.68 8.66 -37.19
N TYR A 529 -17.58 7.94 -37.50
CA TYR A 529 -17.19 6.78 -36.72
C TYR A 529 -16.49 7.17 -35.42
N VAL A 530 -16.80 6.40 -34.34
CA VAL A 530 -16.32 6.62 -32.98
C VAL A 530 -15.62 5.39 -32.40
N PRO A 531 -14.67 5.54 -31.44
CA PRO A 531 -13.88 4.44 -30.91
C PRO A 531 -14.55 3.68 -29.76
N TYR A 532 -15.79 3.99 -29.41
CA TYR A 532 -16.53 3.41 -28.31
C TYR A 532 -17.94 2.99 -28.74
N THR A 533 -18.54 2.10 -27.95
CA THR A 533 -19.95 1.70 -28.13
C THR A 533 -20.88 2.87 -27.72
N PRO A 534 -21.74 3.38 -28.63
CA PRO A 534 -22.69 4.42 -28.30
C PRO A 534 -23.70 3.97 -27.24
N PHE A 535 -24.18 4.94 -26.46
CA PHE A 535 -25.21 4.70 -25.45
C PHE A 535 -26.58 4.60 -26.12
N ARG A 536 -27.12 3.40 -26.22
CA ARG A 536 -28.42 3.19 -26.83
C ARG A 536 -29.51 4.01 -26.12
N ASN A 537 -30.34 4.68 -26.89
CA ASN A 537 -31.47 5.54 -26.51
C ASN A 537 -31.11 6.97 -26.06
N THR A 538 -29.85 7.40 -26.16
CA THR A 538 -29.46 8.78 -25.92
C THR A 538 -29.12 9.45 -27.24
N LYS A 539 -29.61 10.69 -27.45
CA LYS A 539 -29.24 11.45 -28.63
C LYS A 539 -27.86 12.04 -28.46
N GLY A 540 -27.00 11.74 -29.42
CA GLY A 540 -25.69 12.38 -29.51
C GLY A 540 -25.77 13.78 -30.13
N VAL A 541 -24.66 14.46 -30.11
CA VAL A 541 -24.45 15.77 -30.69
C VAL A 541 -23.17 15.77 -31.52
N MET A 542 -23.27 16.34 -32.73
CA MET A 542 -22.12 16.74 -33.51
C MET A 542 -21.92 18.25 -33.34
N LEU A 543 -20.70 18.66 -32.98
CA LEU A 543 -20.24 20.04 -32.87
C LEU A 543 -19.15 20.30 -33.89
N LEU A 544 -19.23 21.39 -34.62
CA LEU A 544 -18.15 21.87 -35.48
C LEU A 544 -17.22 22.76 -34.68
N THR A 545 -15.92 22.46 -34.76
CA THR A 545 -14.85 23.21 -34.12
C THR A 545 -13.84 23.66 -35.16
N VAL A 546 -13.03 24.67 -34.87
CA VAL A 546 -11.95 25.09 -35.76
C VAL A 546 -10.80 24.07 -35.66
N PRO A 547 -10.35 23.47 -36.76
CA PRO A 547 -9.17 22.62 -36.76
C PRO A 547 -7.92 23.40 -36.35
N THR A 548 -7.00 22.76 -35.62
CA THR A 548 -5.76 23.41 -35.14
C THR A 548 -4.87 23.88 -36.28
N ALA A 549 -4.93 23.22 -37.45
CA ALA A 549 -4.17 23.60 -38.66
C ALA A 549 -4.69 24.87 -39.30
N ASP A 550 -5.92 25.26 -39.03
CA ASP A 550 -6.58 26.39 -39.69
C ASP A 550 -6.71 27.64 -38.81
N VAL A 551 -6.16 27.61 -37.60
CA VAL A 551 -6.13 28.78 -36.69
C VAL A 551 -5.28 29.89 -37.34
N GLY A 552 -5.96 30.96 -37.80
CA GLY A 552 -5.33 32.09 -38.44
C GLY A 552 -5.28 32.06 -39.99
N THR A 553 -5.91 31.05 -40.62
CA THR A 553 -6.17 31.03 -42.05
C THR A 553 -7.62 31.42 -42.33
N THR A 554 -7.85 32.19 -43.40
CA THR A 554 -9.21 32.64 -43.85
C THR A 554 -9.99 31.49 -44.53
N ALA A 555 -9.90 30.28 -44.04
CA ALA A 555 -10.65 29.16 -44.58
C ALA A 555 -12.12 29.22 -44.16
N VAL A 556 -13.00 28.81 -45.04
CA VAL A 556 -14.47 28.81 -44.92
C VAL A 556 -15.00 28.08 -43.68
N VAL A 557 -14.17 27.33 -43.01
CA VAL A 557 -14.44 26.52 -41.80
C VAL A 557 -14.62 27.38 -40.55
N ASP A 558 -13.99 28.56 -40.46
CA ASP A 558 -14.12 29.44 -39.29
C ASP A 558 -15.52 30.02 -39.10
N ALA A 559 -16.26 30.17 -40.18
CA ALA A 559 -17.65 30.72 -40.13
C ALA A 559 -18.66 29.74 -39.53
N ASP A 560 -18.41 28.45 -39.57
CA ASP A 560 -19.31 27.41 -39.08
C ASP A 560 -18.89 26.83 -37.69
N ALA A 561 -17.80 27.32 -37.12
CA ALA A 561 -17.37 26.92 -35.80
C ALA A 561 -18.39 27.27 -34.71
N GLY A 562 -18.75 26.32 -33.91
CA GLY A 562 -19.81 26.44 -32.92
C GLY A 562 -21.20 25.98 -33.38
N PHE A 563 -21.34 25.61 -34.69
CA PHE A 563 -22.56 24.95 -35.14
C PHE A 563 -22.67 23.54 -34.57
N TYR A 564 -23.86 23.19 -34.07
CA TYR A 564 -24.11 21.84 -33.55
C TYR A 564 -25.42 21.28 -34.10
N LEU A 565 -25.46 19.95 -34.22
CA LEU A 565 -26.64 19.20 -34.64
C LEU A 565 -26.84 17.98 -33.76
N GLU A 566 -28.13 17.59 -33.64
CA GLU A 566 -28.47 16.30 -33.05
C GLU A 566 -27.95 15.17 -33.94
N ALA A 567 -27.32 14.20 -33.36
CA ALA A 567 -26.77 13.02 -34.01
C ALA A 567 -27.46 11.76 -33.50
N VAL A 568 -27.66 10.80 -34.39
CA VAL A 568 -28.34 9.53 -34.08
C VAL A 568 -27.29 8.43 -34.04
N GLU A 569 -27.26 7.67 -32.94
CA GLU A 569 -26.38 6.53 -32.78
C GLU A 569 -26.74 5.39 -33.72
N ARG A 570 -25.74 4.77 -34.32
CA ARG A 570 -25.87 3.62 -35.19
C ARG A 570 -24.70 2.63 -34.99
N THR A 571 -25.00 1.35 -35.25
CA THR A 571 -24.01 0.32 -35.40
C THR A 571 -24.12 -0.26 -36.80
N GLU A 572 -23.01 -0.39 -37.52
CA GLU A 572 -22.98 -0.87 -38.87
C GLU A 572 -23.19 -2.39 -38.91
N ILE A 573 -24.17 -2.84 -39.71
CA ILE A 573 -24.51 -4.24 -39.82
C ILE A 573 -23.37 -4.96 -40.57
N GLY A 574 -22.81 -5.98 -39.97
CA GLY A 574 -21.79 -6.85 -40.58
C GLY A 574 -20.36 -6.51 -40.14
N THR A 575 -20.00 -5.26 -39.91
CA THR A 575 -18.69 -4.85 -39.42
C THR A 575 -18.68 -4.63 -37.92
N GLY A 576 -19.83 -4.27 -37.35
CA GLY A 576 -19.94 -3.90 -35.92
C GLY A 576 -19.38 -2.53 -35.61
N TYR A 577 -19.01 -1.73 -36.61
CA TYR A 577 -18.47 -0.37 -36.34
C TYR A 577 -19.57 0.56 -35.82
N HIS A 578 -19.21 1.38 -34.83
CA HIS A 578 -20.09 2.35 -34.21
C HIS A 578 -19.91 3.73 -34.85
N TYR A 579 -21.02 4.41 -35.10
CA TYR A 579 -20.99 5.74 -35.66
C TYR A 579 -22.20 6.59 -35.25
N PHE A 580 -22.03 7.90 -35.33
CA PHE A 580 -23.12 8.86 -35.28
C PHE A 580 -23.54 9.24 -36.68
N GLU A 581 -24.88 9.33 -36.91
CA GLU A 581 -25.49 9.74 -38.15
C GLU A 581 -26.08 11.13 -38.01
N VAL A 582 -25.70 12.03 -38.90
CA VAL A 582 -26.14 13.41 -38.94
C VAL A 582 -26.69 13.72 -40.33
N LYS A 583 -27.79 14.43 -40.42
CA LYS A 583 -28.38 14.87 -41.71
C LYS A 583 -27.52 15.93 -42.37
N GLY A 584 -27.27 15.78 -43.68
CA GLY A 584 -26.45 16.71 -44.49
C GLY A 584 -25.05 16.17 -44.77
N ASP A 585 -24.32 16.92 -45.60
CA ASP A 585 -22.94 16.59 -45.97
C ASP A 585 -21.95 17.42 -45.14
N TYR A 586 -21.27 16.74 -44.23
CA TYR A 586 -20.20 17.30 -43.38
C TYR A 586 -18.85 16.66 -43.64
N SER A 587 -18.69 15.96 -44.75
CA SER A 587 -17.43 15.26 -45.09
C SER A 587 -16.23 16.21 -45.23
N ASN A 588 -16.49 17.46 -45.62
CA ASN A 588 -15.48 18.51 -45.76
C ASN A 588 -14.99 19.06 -44.40
N TYR A 589 -15.67 18.76 -43.30
CA TYR A 589 -15.33 19.25 -41.95
C TYR A 589 -14.70 18.16 -41.08
N ALA A 590 -14.25 17.08 -41.68
CA ALA A 590 -13.80 15.89 -40.93
C ALA A 590 -12.82 16.21 -39.78
N ASP A 591 -11.88 17.14 -39.98
CA ASP A 591 -10.88 17.54 -38.99
C ASP A 591 -11.43 18.51 -37.92
N GLY A 592 -12.60 19.13 -38.17
CA GLY A 592 -13.25 20.04 -37.27
C GLY A 592 -14.43 19.44 -36.50
N ILE A 593 -14.80 18.19 -36.77
CA ILE A 593 -15.94 17.53 -36.12
C ILE A 593 -15.54 17.01 -34.74
N VAL A 594 -16.40 17.24 -33.76
CA VAL A 594 -16.41 16.59 -32.45
C VAL A 594 -17.78 16.01 -32.21
N VAL A 595 -17.85 14.78 -31.76
CA VAL A 595 -19.13 14.13 -31.40
C VAL A 595 -19.09 13.68 -29.95
N GLY A 596 -20.25 13.65 -29.32
CA GLY A 596 -20.41 13.25 -27.92
C GLY A 596 -21.87 13.38 -27.49
N TYR A 597 -22.09 13.45 -26.19
CA TYR A 597 -23.41 13.58 -25.59
C TYR A 597 -23.53 14.88 -24.82
N ASN A 598 -24.67 15.56 -24.96
CA ASN A 598 -25.02 16.67 -24.07
C ASN A 598 -25.30 16.12 -22.68
N TYR A 599 -24.91 16.87 -21.67
CA TYR A 599 -25.32 16.66 -20.29
C TYR A 599 -26.06 17.87 -19.74
N ASP A 600 -26.89 17.66 -18.74
CA ASP A 600 -27.62 18.71 -18.09
C ASP A 600 -26.76 19.36 -16.99
N PHE A 601 -26.43 20.65 -17.18
CA PHE A 601 -25.95 21.50 -16.10
C PHE A 601 -27.13 22.03 -15.32
N GLU A 602 -27.18 21.79 -14.02
CA GLU A 602 -28.26 22.22 -13.15
C GLU A 602 -27.71 22.69 -11.78
N VAL A 603 -28.11 23.90 -11.40
CA VAL A 603 -27.84 24.45 -10.08
C VAL A 603 -29.11 25.05 -9.50
N THR A 604 -29.59 24.48 -8.39
CA THR A 604 -30.68 25.09 -7.60
C THR A 604 -30.06 25.96 -6.53
N LEU A 605 -30.40 27.24 -6.53
CA LEU A 605 -29.83 28.23 -5.63
C LEU A 605 -30.50 28.16 -4.25
N PRO A 606 -29.77 28.46 -3.16
CA PRO A 606 -30.33 28.51 -1.82
C PRO A 606 -31.33 29.67 -1.67
N LYS A 607 -32.19 29.58 -0.66
CA LYS A 607 -33.08 30.68 -0.26
C LYS A 607 -32.25 31.92 0.14
N LEU A 608 -32.64 33.10 -0.31
CA LEU A 608 -31.94 34.35 -0.06
C LEU A 608 -32.39 34.97 1.27
N TYR A 609 -31.44 35.38 2.10
CA TYR A 609 -31.74 36.07 3.36
C TYR A 609 -30.86 37.33 3.50
N TYR A 610 -31.41 38.32 4.18
CA TYR A 610 -30.62 39.49 4.56
C TYR A 610 -29.65 39.13 5.69
N LYS A 611 -28.38 39.43 5.51
CA LYS A 611 -27.36 39.26 6.54
C LYS A 611 -27.19 40.52 7.34
N LYS A 612 -27.42 40.45 8.67
CA LYS A 612 -27.13 41.55 9.59
C LYS A 612 -25.62 41.72 9.81
N ASP A 613 -24.94 40.59 9.88
CA ASP A 613 -23.48 40.46 10.00
C ASP A 613 -23.01 39.37 9.02
N PRO A 614 -21.73 39.27 8.69
CA PRO A 614 -21.20 38.25 7.80
C PRO A 614 -21.65 36.82 8.14
N ASN A 615 -21.87 36.55 9.42
CA ASN A 615 -22.22 35.21 9.92
C ASN A 615 -23.66 35.06 10.42
N THR A 616 -24.49 36.14 10.40
CA THR A 616 -25.83 36.09 10.96
C THR A 616 -26.86 36.54 9.93
N SER A 617 -27.76 35.63 9.54
CA SER A 617 -28.88 35.90 8.67
C SER A 617 -30.13 36.18 9.48
N ASP A 618 -30.96 37.13 9.01
CA ASP A 618 -32.28 37.44 9.61
C ASP A 618 -33.37 36.54 9.03
N TYR A 619 -33.67 35.44 9.71
CA TYR A 619 -34.74 34.51 9.31
C TYR A 619 -36.11 34.98 9.71
N THR A 620 -36.24 35.99 10.55
CA THR A 620 -37.53 36.48 11.07
C THR A 620 -38.11 37.61 10.25
N ALA A 621 -37.30 38.33 9.49
CA ALA A 621 -37.72 39.46 8.65
C ALA A 621 -38.56 39.01 7.45
N THR A 622 -39.38 39.91 6.96
CA THR A 622 -40.01 39.75 5.66
C THR A 622 -39.07 40.31 4.60
N LEU A 623 -38.59 39.46 3.72
CA LEU A 623 -37.76 39.86 2.59
C LEU A 623 -38.49 39.56 1.30
N THR A 624 -38.80 40.59 0.51
CA THR A 624 -39.38 40.44 -0.82
C THR A 624 -38.30 40.71 -1.85
N ILE A 625 -37.98 39.72 -2.67
CA ILE A 625 -37.03 39.83 -3.77
C ILE A 625 -37.73 40.36 -4.99
N SER A 626 -37.30 41.52 -5.49
CA SER A 626 -37.84 42.10 -6.71
C SER A 626 -37.18 41.49 -7.94
N ARG A 627 -35.88 41.37 -7.93
CA ARG A 627 -35.10 40.79 -9.03
C ARG A 627 -33.79 40.20 -8.52
N VAL A 628 -33.27 39.25 -9.27
CA VAL A 628 -31.91 38.67 -9.09
C VAL A 628 -31.11 39.01 -10.34
N LYS A 629 -29.87 39.44 -10.15
CA LYS A 629 -28.94 39.76 -11.24
C LYS A 629 -27.80 38.80 -11.21
N PHE A 630 -27.46 38.23 -12.37
CA PHE A 630 -26.33 37.35 -12.56
C PHE A 630 -25.30 38.02 -13.47
N SER A 631 -24.07 38.15 -12.97
CA SER A 631 -22.92 38.46 -13.81
C SER A 631 -22.38 37.14 -14.31
N VAL A 632 -22.25 37.01 -15.61
CA VAL A 632 -21.72 35.84 -16.29
C VAL A 632 -20.39 36.19 -16.96
N GLY A 633 -19.46 35.22 -17.01
CA GLY A 633 -18.24 35.30 -17.79
C GLY A 633 -18.44 34.70 -19.19
N ARG A 634 -17.46 34.02 -19.70
CA ARG A 634 -17.57 33.30 -20.99
C ARG A 634 -18.58 32.16 -20.85
N THR A 635 -19.81 32.39 -21.32
CA THR A 635 -20.92 31.44 -21.17
C THR A 635 -21.64 31.20 -22.49
N GLY A 636 -22.04 29.95 -22.70
CA GLY A 636 -23.04 29.60 -23.72
C GLY A 636 -24.48 29.91 -23.29
N PRO A 637 -25.50 29.35 -23.98
CA PRO A 637 -26.88 29.52 -23.65
C PRO A 637 -27.21 28.99 -22.24
N VAL A 638 -27.90 29.84 -21.44
CA VAL A 638 -28.30 29.52 -20.07
C VAL A 638 -29.80 29.85 -19.91
N GLN A 639 -30.50 28.97 -19.22
CA GLN A 639 -31.90 29.15 -18.85
C GLN A 639 -32.02 29.40 -17.35
N PHE A 640 -32.80 30.42 -16.99
CA PHE A 640 -33.20 30.67 -15.61
C PHE A 640 -34.64 30.19 -15.41
N LYS A 641 -34.86 29.36 -14.42
CA LYS A 641 -36.14 28.77 -14.10
C LYS A 641 -36.55 29.15 -12.69
N VAL A 642 -37.79 29.60 -12.53
CA VAL A 642 -38.34 29.94 -11.23
C VAL A 642 -39.52 29.03 -10.94
N LYS A 643 -39.55 28.47 -9.74
CA LYS A 643 -40.65 27.66 -9.23
C LYS A 643 -41.27 28.38 -8.03
N ALA A 644 -42.57 28.60 -8.05
CA ALA A 644 -43.29 29.13 -6.90
C ALA A 644 -43.53 28.02 -5.86
N ASP A 645 -43.50 28.38 -4.59
CA ASP A 645 -43.82 27.46 -3.50
C ASP A 645 -45.25 26.92 -3.66
N GLY A 646 -45.42 25.59 -3.55
CA GLY A 646 -46.66 24.88 -3.79
C GLY A 646 -46.99 24.62 -5.26
N SER A 647 -46.11 24.93 -6.21
CA SER A 647 -46.20 24.54 -7.62
C SER A 647 -45.14 23.45 -7.93
N ASP A 648 -45.53 22.48 -8.74
CA ASP A 648 -44.58 21.47 -9.24
C ASP A 648 -43.90 21.86 -10.56
N GLU A 649 -44.35 22.96 -11.17
CA GLU A 649 -43.88 23.42 -12.47
C GLU A 649 -42.79 24.48 -12.36
N TRP A 650 -41.71 24.28 -13.10
CA TRP A 650 -40.65 25.26 -13.34
C TRP A 650 -41.01 26.13 -14.52
N LYS A 651 -41.00 27.44 -14.33
CA LYS A 651 -41.25 28.41 -15.40
C LYS A 651 -39.95 29.00 -15.89
N ASN A 652 -39.70 28.94 -17.21
CA ASN A 652 -38.57 29.64 -17.82
C ASN A 652 -38.84 31.16 -17.75
N VAL A 653 -37.85 31.87 -17.23
CA VAL A 653 -37.97 33.33 -17.04
C VAL A 653 -37.20 34.08 -18.10
N GLU A 654 -36.01 33.59 -18.46
CA GLU A 654 -35.17 34.24 -19.43
C GLU A 654 -34.18 33.23 -20.06
N TYR A 655 -33.88 33.45 -21.33
CA TYR A 655 -32.77 32.79 -22.04
C TYR A 655 -31.65 33.80 -22.21
N VAL A 656 -30.43 33.38 -21.91
CA VAL A 656 -29.24 34.21 -22.04
C VAL A 656 -28.90 34.47 -23.49
N THR A 657 -29.02 33.41 -24.31
CA THR A 657 -28.82 33.51 -25.78
C THR A 657 -29.71 32.51 -26.47
N ASP A 658 -30.08 32.80 -27.71
CA ASP A 658 -30.75 31.85 -28.59
C ASP A 658 -29.65 31.01 -29.30
N ALA A 659 -29.84 29.71 -29.32
CA ALA A 659 -28.92 28.78 -30.00
C ALA A 659 -28.73 29.14 -31.51
N ASN A 660 -29.75 29.70 -32.13
CA ASN A 660 -29.69 30.14 -33.52
C ASN A 660 -28.79 31.36 -33.77
N THR A 661 -28.46 32.14 -32.76
CA THR A 661 -27.53 33.27 -32.89
C THR A 661 -26.05 32.86 -32.96
N TYR A 662 -25.76 31.61 -32.64
CA TYR A 662 -24.38 31.08 -32.75
C TYR A 662 -23.92 30.78 -34.17
N VAL A 663 -24.85 30.64 -35.10
CA VAL A 663 -24.54 30.29 -36.49
C VAL A 663 -24.02 31.48 -37.30
N ALA A 664 -24.21 32.69 -36.84
CA ALA A 664 -24.03 33.88 -37.70
C ALA A 664 -22.69 34.59 -37.50
N ASP A 665 -21.97 34.42 -36.41
CA ASP A 665 -20.73 35.21 -36.21
C ASP A 665 -19.78 34.61 -35.15
N SER A 666 -18.73 34.12 -35.59
CA SER A 666 -17.39 33.89 -35.03
C SER A 666 -17.15 33.71 -33.52
N SER A 667 -18.11 33.80 -32.63
CA SER A 667 -17.93 33.50 -31.21
C SER A 667 -19.23 33.06 -30.54
N PRO A 668 -19.40 31.74 -30.31
CA PRO A 668 -20.60 31.21 -29.65
C PRO A 668 -20.67 31.53 -28.16
N ILE A 669 -19.78 32.35 -27.64
CA ILE A 669 -19.63 32.56 -26.20
C ILE A 669 -19.73 34.05 -25.89
N THR A 670 -20.69 34.44 -25.04
CA THR A 670 -20.80 35.80 -24.50
C THR A 670 -19.66 36.07 -23.53
N SER A 671 -18.89 37.12 -23.74
CA SER A 671 -17.69 37.38 -22.92
C SER A 671 -17.99 37.89 -21.52
N GLU A 672 -18.93 38.79 -21.38
CA GLU A 672 -19.42 39.32 -20.09
C GLU A 672 -20.82 39.90 -20.27
N HIS A 673 -21.76 39.57 -19.42
CA HIS A 673 -23.09 40.10 -19.43
C HIS A 673 -23.76 40.09 -18.05
N LEU A 674 -24.67 41.01 -17.80
CA LEU A 674 -25.45 41.09 -16.57
C LEU A 674 -26.93 40.77 -16.87
N PHE A 675 -27.37 39.59 -16.48
CA PHE A 675 -28.77 39.16 -16.64
C PHE A 675 -29.60 39.56 -15.44
N THR A 676 -30.81 40.08 -15.70
CA THR A 676 -31.72 40.51 -14.67
C THR A 676 -33.00 39.67 -14.71
N ILE A 677 -33.22 38.87 -13.69
CA ILE A 677 -34.32 37.92 -13.56
C ILE A 677 -35.37 38.53 -12.64
N PRO A 678 -36.58 38.89 -13.13
CA PRO A 678 -37.65 39.38 -12.28
C PRO A 678 -38.27 38.26 -11.45
N ILE A 679 -38.37 38.45 -10.13
CA ILE A 679 -38.91 37.47 -9.19
C ILE A 679 -40.23 37.94 -8.59
N HIS A 680 -40.23 39.13 -7.97
CA HIS A 680 -41.37 39.75 -7.31
C HIS A 680 -42.08 38.87 -6.28
N GLN A 681 -41.29 38.06 -5.52
CA GLN A 681 -41.85 37.15 -4.53
C GLN A 681 -41.07 37.25 -3.20
N ARG A 682 -41.71 36.77 -2.13
CA ARG A 682 -41.05 36.62 -0.84
C ARG A 682 -39.95 35.56 -0.96
N ASN A 683 -38.81 35.77 -0.30
CA ASN A 683 -37.65 34.92 -0.34
C ASN A 683 -37.90 33.42 0.01
N THR A 684 -38.94 33.15 0.82
CA THR A 684 -39.32 31.77 1.21
C THR A 684 -40.22 31.10 0.17
N ASN A 685 -40.86 31.87 -0.75
CA ASN A 685 -41.94 31.40 -1.61
C ASN A 685 -41.52 31.10 -3.05
N PHE A 686 -40.24 31.03 -3.33
CA PHE A 686 -39.73 30.63 -4.63
C PHE A 686 -38.44 29.84 -4.54
N GLU A 687 -38.16 29.08 -5.57
CA GLU A 687 -36.90 28.47 -5.87
C GLU A 687 -36.38 28.96 -7.21
N LEU A 688 -35.09 29.23 -7.29
CA LEU A 688 -34.42 29.68 -8.50
C LEU A 688 -33.40 28.63 -8.94
N LYS A 689 -33.49 28.25 -10.21
CA LYS A 689 -32.65 27.26 -10.82
C LYS A 689 -32.01 27.82 -12.08
N VAL A 690 -30.74 27.48 -12.28
CA VAL A 690 -29.99 27.75 -13.51
C VAL A 690 -29.75 26.43 -14.20
N THR A 691 -30.06 26.34 -15.49
CA THR A 691 -29.90 25.13 -16.28
C THR A 691 -29.29 25.42 -17.65
N SER A 692 -28.53 24.46 -18.18
CA SER A 692 -28.08 24.44 -19.57
C SER A 692 -27.90 22.99 -20.02
N ASN A 693 -28.30 22.69 -21.26
CA ASN A 693 -28.10 21.40 -21.90
C ASN A 693 -27.42 21.55 -23.28
N PHE A 694 -26.64 22.59 -23.42
CA PHE A 694 -25.91 22.89 -24.65
C PHE A 694 -24.45 22.46 -24.55
N PRO A 695 -23.77 22.18 -25.67
CA PRO A 695 -22.38 21.73 -25.68
C PRO A 695 -21.35 22.83 -25.37
N TYR A 696 -21.74 23.83 -24.58
CA TYR A 696 -20.95 25.02 -24.27
C TYR A 696 -20.81 25.24 -22.78
N PRO A 697 -19.74 25.93 -22.33
CA PRO A 697 -19.54 26.20 -20.92
C PRO A 697 -20.61 27.13 -20.34
N VAL A 698 -20.86 26.99 -19.05
CA VAL A 698 -21.67 27.89 -18.23
C VAL A 698 -20.80 28.50 -17.16
N SER A 699 -20.62 29.82 -17.18
CA SER A 699 -19.82 30.55 -16.23
C SER A 699 -20.64 31.62 -15.51
N LEU A 700 -20.94 31.34 -14.23
CA LEU A 700 -21.61 32.28 -13.33
C LEU A 700 -20.53 32.91 -12.42
N VAL A 701 -20.30 34.21 -12.58
CA VAL A 701 -19.23 34.92 -11.84
C VAL A 701 -19.75 35.43 -10.50
N SER A 702 -20.92 36.09 -10.50
CA SER A 702 -21.50 36.58 -9.26
C SER A 702 -23.03 36.68 -9.36
N MET A 703 -23.65 36.72 -8.21
CA MET A 703 -25.11 36.93 -8.09
C MET A 703 -25.38 38.07 -7.10
N THR A 704 -26.26 39.00 -7.48
CA THR A 704 -26.77 40.03 -6.61
C THR A 704 -28.30 40.03 -6.65
N TRP A 705 -28.94 40.51 -5.63
CA TRP A 705 -30.41 40.64 -5.60
C TRP A 705 -30.82 42.00 -5.09
N GLU A 706 -31.98 42.44 -5.55
CA GLU A 706 -32.63 43.67 -5.14
C GLU A 706 -34.00 43.33 -4.56
N GLY A 707 -34.35 43.99 -3.48
CA GLY A 707 -35.65 43.73 -2.83
C GLY A 707 -35.91 44.60 -1.63
N ASN A 708 -37.06 44.40 -1.01
CA ASN A 708 -37.52 45.14 0.16
C ASN A 708 -37.34 44.28 1.41
N TYR A 709 -36.57 44.81 2.38
CA TYR A 709 -36.38 44.22 3.67
C TYR A 709 -37.23 44.91 4.72
N SER A 710 -38.07 44.14 5.45
CA SER A 710 -38.88 44.62 6.55
C SER A 710 -38.58 43.82 7.80
N PRO A 711 -37.81 44.40 8.78
CA PRO A 711 -37.53 43.73 10.02
C PRO A 711 -38.80 43.55 10.86
N ARG A 712 -38.94 42.39 11.52
CA ARG A 712 -40.01 42.21 12.50
C ARG A 712 -39.62 42.82 13.83
N PHE A 713 -40.30 43.86 14.22
CA PHE A 713 -40.24 44.42 15.55
C PHE A 713 -41.23 43.70 16.47
N TYR A 714 -40.78 42.88 17.37
CA TYR A 714 -41.59 42.40 18.48
C TYR A 714 -41.58 43.51 19.53
N LYS A 715 -42.70 44.28 19.67
CA LYS A 715 -42.91 44.99 20.90
C LYS A 715 -43.06 43.94 22.01
N ARG A 716 -42.10 43.85 22.90
CA ARG A 716 -42.35 43.24 24.20
C ARG A 716 -43.36 44.09 24.92
N ALA A 717 -44.58 43.55 25.12
CA ALA A 717 -45.54 44.12 26.04
C ALA A 717 -45.04 43.92 27.48
#